data_60034162a97fe461fc7eabd4fb384646
#
_entry.id   60034162a97fe461fc7eabd4fb384646
#
_cell.length_a   1.000
_cell.length_b   1.000
_cell.length_c   1.000
_cell.angle_alpha   90.00
_cell.angle_beta   90.00
_cell.angle_gamma   90.00
#
_symmetry.space_group_name_H-M   'P 1'
#
loop_
_entity.id
_entity.type
_entity.pdbx_description
1 polymer ?
#
loop_
_entity_poly.entity_id
_entity_poly.type
_entity_poly.pdbx_seq_one_letter_code
_entity_poly.pdbx_strand_id
1 'polypeptide(L)'
;MANEIVIKGAREHNLKDVDLTIPRDELVVITGLSGSGKSSLAFDTMYAEGQRRYVESLSSYARMFLGQMSKPDVDSIDGLSPAVSIDQKTTSKNPRSTVGTTTEIYDYLRLLFARVGIPHCPECGREIKKQTTDQVTDEILRLGDGVRGEDTKAIMMAPVVAGRKGEFTKLFADLQKEGFSRVRIDGEIVKLTGEPITLNKKIKHFIDVVVDRVALKDSATSRIAEAVELACKLASGRVLVQVLGPDGLPLGQAGGTSSGATGGLGEGEHLFSLALACPEHGHSMDELQPRDFSFNAPYGACPDCLGIGSRDEVDPSLVVPDPSLTLNEGVIAPFKSGNYYPQVLRAVAAHMGTDADTPWEDMPKKAQKAIMGGLGKEKVRVDYRTVDGRDTYWYIEWEGVLAAVKRRYQEAQSDAQREKLAAYFATVPCETCGGKRLKPEILAVTVNGKSIHDVTEMAASESLAFFESLDFKGQAAVIAIPIVKEIRERLRFLVDVGLDYLTLERATATLSGGEAQRIRLATQIGAGLMGVLYILDEPSIGLHQRDNERLIATLERLRDLGNTVVVVEHDEDTIRAADFVVDMGPGAGEHGGQVIAAGTPAEVMATEGSITADYLSGRRRIAVPAERRHPKRGSLKMTGATENNLQNVTLEVPIGTLTVITGVSGSGKSSLITDTLAPALANRLNHAHRRTGPYRKITGLEKLDKVINIDQSPIGRTPRSNPATYIGLWDDIRALFASTQEAKARGYAPGRFSFNVSGGRCEACKGDGQIKIEMHFLPDVYVPCEVCNGERYNRETLQVTYRGKNISEVLDMTVEDALAFFENIPGIRRKLQTLFDVGLGYIRLGQPATTLSGGEAQRVKLASELQKRQSGKTFYILDEPTTGLHFEDVRQLLEVLQRLVDAGNTVLVIEHNLDVIKCADHIIDLGPEGGERGGTIIAQGTPEQVAEAEGSYTGHFVKRMLELDRKLAARQS
;
A
#
# COMPACT_ATOMS: atom_id res chain seq x y z
N MET A 1 -0.92 -17.54 -40.18
CA MET A 1 -0.71 -16.23 -39.53
C MET A 1 0.76 -15.93 -39.70
N ALA A 2 1.17 -14.68 -39.78
CA ALA A 2 2.61 -14.35 -39.83
C ALA A 2 3.27 -14.83 -38.53
N ASN A 3 4.41 -15.52 -38.64
CA ASN A 3 5.17 -15.98 -37.47
C ASN A 3 6.02 -14.87 -36.82
N GLU A 4 5.89 -13.65 -37.33
CA GLU A 4 6.75 -12.52 -36.96
C GLU A 4 5.92 -11.25 -36.74
N ILE A 5 6.40 -10.36 -35.90
CA ILE A 5 5.96 -8.98 -35.75
C ILE A 5 6.97 -8.12 -36.50
N VAL A 6 6.51 -7.39 -37.52
CA VAL A 6 7.37 -6.55 -38.37
C VAL A 6 7.03 -5.09 -38.10
N ILE A 7 7.97 -4.35 -37.54
CA ILE A 7 7.91 -2.91 -37.26
C ILE A 7 8.67 -2.16 -38.36
N LYS A 8 8.09 -1.11 -38.90
CA LYS A 8 8.73 -0.27 -39.92
C LYS A 8 8.59 1.20 -39.58
N GLY A 9 9.70 1.90 -39.60
CA GLY A 9 9.74 3.35 -39.46
C GLY A 9 9.26 3.84 -38.10
N ALA A 10 9.65 3.21 -36.97
CA ALA A 10 9.27 3.71 -35.65
C ALA A 10 10.11 4.93 -35.23
N ARG A 11 9.42 6.05 -34.94
CA ARG A 11 10.02 7.36 -34.62
C ARG A 11 9.51 7.97 -33.32
N GLU A 12 8.84 7.21 -32.48
CA GLU A 12 8.32 7.72 -31.20
C GLU A 12 9.45 8.17 -30.27
N HIS A 13 9.31 9.38 -29.70
CA HIS A 13 10.31 10.01 -28.83
C HIS A 13 11.71 10.11 -29.44
N ASN A 14 12.67 9.29 -28.96
CA ASN A 14 14.06 9.31 -29.46
C ASN A 14 14.37 8.22 -30.48
N LEU A 15 13.39 7.44 -30.90
CA LEU A 15 13.59 6.40 -31.93
C LEU A 15 13.94 7.02 -33.27
N LYS A 16 14.92 6.40 -33.94
CA LYS A 16 15.49 6.91 -35.21
C LYS A 16 15.12 6.01 -36.37
N ASP A 17 13.84 6.08 -36.81
CA ASP A 17 13.35 5.34 -37.98
C ASP A 17 13.66 3.84 -37.88
N VAL A 18 13.22 3.24 -36.76
CA VAL A 18 13.56 1.87 -36.40
C VAL A 18 12.75 0.87 -37.22
N ASP A 19 13.46 0.02 -37.98
CA ASP A 19 12.94 -1.18 -38.61
C ASP A 19 13.37 -2.41 -37.79
N LEU A 20 12.43 -3.24 -37.40
CA LEU A 20 12.70 -4.42 -36.59
C LEU A 20 11.72 -5.53 -36.87
N THR A 21 12.22 -6.75 -36.94
CA THR A 21 11.43 -7.98 -37.04
C THR A 21 11.71 -8.82 -35.79
N ILE A 22 10.66 -9.17 -35.04
CA ILE A 22 10.73 -10.03 -33.86
C ILE A 22 9.85 -11.28 -34.03
N PRO A 23 10.27 -12.44 -33.54
CA PRO A 23 9.49 -13.66 -33.61
C PRO A 23 8.23 -13.58 -32.71
N ARG A 24 7.20 -14.33 -33.09
CA ARG A 24 6.01 -14.52 -32.26
C ARG A 24 6.12 -15.79 -31.44
N ASP A 25 5.35 -15.83 -30.37
CA ASP A 25 5.24 -16.99 -29.46
C ASP A 25 6.58 -17.35 -28.82
N GLU A 26 7.43 -16.33 -28.63
CA GLU A 26 8.74 -16.41 -28.00
C GLU A 26 8.90 -15.40 -26.87
N LEU A 27 9.92 -15.62 -26.02
CA LEU A 27 10.36 -14.69 -24.98
C LEU A 27 11.38 -13.73 -25.60
N VAL A 28 10.97 -12.49 -25.83
CA VAL A 28 11.77 -11.43 -26.41
C VAL A 28 12.21 -10.45 -25.34
N VAL A 29 13.51 -10.21 -25.20
CA VAL A 29 14.05 -9.21 -24.27
C VAL A 29 14.56 -8.00 -25.02
N ILE A 30 14.05 -6.80 -24.66
CA ILE A 30 14.55 -5.52 -25.15
C ILE A 30 15.46 -4.93 -24.08
N THR A 31 16.74 -4.77 -24.38
CA THR A 31 17.77 -4.29 -23.45
C THR A 31 18.54 -3.10 -24.01
N GLY A 32 19.51 -2.55 -23.28
CA GLY A 32 20.34 -1.41 -23.66
C GLY A 32 20.43 -0.34 -22.56
N LEU A 33 21.21 0.70 -22.76
CA LEU A 33 21.44 1.77 -21.79
C LEU A 33 20.14 2.45 -21.32
N SER A 34 20.15 3.02 -20.10
CA SER A 34 19.03 3.87 -19.64
C SER A 34 18.82 5.03 -20.60
N GLY A 35 17.56 5.28 -21.02
CA GLY A 35 17.25 6.31 -22.03
C GLY A 35 17.59 5.96 -23.48
N SER A 36 17.95 4.71 -23.81
CA SER A 36 18.25 4.30 -25.21
C SER A 36 17.01 4.12 -26.10
N GLY A 37 15.77 4.24 -25.58
CA GLY A 37 14.54 4.13 -26.37
C GLY A 37 13.79 2.80 -26.20
N LYS A 38 14.20 1.93 -25.26
CA LYS A 38 13.55 0.62 -24.99
C LYS A 38 12.05 0.74 -24.72
N SER A 39 11.68 1.60 -23.76
CA SER A 39 10.28 1.80 -23.38
C SER A 39 9.51 2.48 -24.51
N SER A 40 10.13 3.38 -25.28
CA SER A 40 9.52 4.00 -26.46
C SER A 40 9.16 2.97 -27.53
N LEU A 41 10.03 1.96 -27.75
CA LEU A 41 9.74 0.87 -28.68
C LEU A 41 8.66 -0.08 -28.13
N ALA A 42 8.83 -0.56 -26.89
CA ALA A 42 7.94 -1.57 -26.30
C ALA A 42 6.55 -1.03 -25.95
N PHE A 43 6.48 0.11 -25.24
CA PHE A 43 5.22 0.64 -24.70
C PHE A 43 4.60 1.70 -25.61
N ASP A 44 5.37 2.74 -25.97
CA ASP A 44 4.83 3.87 -26.71
C ASP A 44 4.58 3.55 -28.20
N THR A 45 5.23 2.49 -28.73
CA THR A 45 5.04 2.03 -30.13
C THR A 45 4.26 0.73 -30.20
N MET A 46 4.81 -0.41 -29.73
CA MET A 46 4.19 -1.74 -29.91
C MET A 46 2.89 -1.89 -29.12
N TYR A 47 2.93 -1.60 -27.81
CA TYR A 47 1.74 -1.70 -26.95
C TYR A 47 0.66 -0.70 -27.38
N ALA A 48 1.04 0.56 -27.60
CA ALA A 48 0.12 1.62 -27.98
C ALA A 48 -0.64 1.29 -29.27
N GLU A 49 0.08 0.78 -30.30
CA GLU A 49 -0.55 0.37 -31.56
C GLU A 49 -1.43 -0.88 -31.40
N GLY A 50 -0.97 -1.88 -30.63
CA GLY A 50 -1.75 -3.09 -30.35
C GLY A 50 -3.06 -2.77 -29.62
N GLN A 51 -3.00 -1.91 -28.60
CA GLN A 51 -4.17 -1.47 -27.85
C GLN A 51 -5.09 -0.60 -28.72
N ARG A 52 -4.53 0.33 -29.52
CA ARG A 52 -5.32 1.15 -30.46
C ARG A 52 -6.13 0.29 -31.40
N ARG A 53 -5.53 -0.71 -32.05
CA ARG A 53 -6.22 -1.66 -32.96
C ARG A 53 -7.30 -2.46 -32.24
N TYR A 54 -7.01 -2.91 -31.02
CA TYR A 54 -8.00 -3.62 -30.21
C TYR A 54 -9.22 -2.72 -29.90
N VAL A 55 -8.99 -1.48 -29.44
CA VAL A 55 -10.07 -0.50 -29.18
C VAL A 55 -10.84 -0.16 -30.43
N GLU A 56 -10.19 -0.02 -31.58
CA GLU A 56 -10.86 0.23 -32.88
C GLU A 56 -11.74 -0.94 -33.31
N SER A 57 -11.43 -2.16 -32.94
CA SER A 57 -12.26 -3.34 -33.21
C SER A 57 -13.55 -3.41 -32.39
N LEU A 58 -13.64 -2.64 -31.29
CA LEU A 58 -14.82 -2.61 -30.42
C LEU A 58 -15.97 -1.78 -31.03
N SER A 59 -17.17 -1.96 -30.46
CA SER A 59 -18.35 -1.20 -30.87
C SER A 59 -18.14 0.32 -30.68
N SER A 60 -18.84 1.14 -31.50
CA SER A 60 -18.77 2.60 -31.35
C SER A 60 -19.15 3.11 -29.96
N TYR A 61 -20.05 2.41 -29.27
CA TYR A 61 -20.43 2.69 -27.89
C TYR A 61 -19.27 2.47 -26.92
N ALA A 62 -18.57 1.33 -27.01
CA ALA A 62 -17.41 1.04 -26.16
C ALA A 62 -16.26 2.02 -26.40
N ARG A 63 -16.00 2.40 -27.67
CA ARG A 63 -14.98 3.40 -28.04
C ARG A 63 -15.25 4.78 -27.43
N MET A 64 -16.51 5.16 -27.27
CA MET A 64 -16.89 6.45 -26.67
C MET A 64 -16.48 6.53 -25.18
N PHE A 65 -16.45 5.40 -24.47
CA PHE A 65 -16.01 5.34 -23.08
C PHE A 65 -14.49 5.20 -22.92
N LEU A 66 -13.82 4.51 -23.84
CA LEU A 66 -12.38 4.24 -23.77
C LEU A 66 -11.53 5.39 -24.31
N GLY A 67 -12.15 6.36 -25.00
CA GLY A 67 -11.46 7.46 -25.62
C GLY A 67 -10.80 7.08 -26.95
N GLN A 68 -10.39 8.10 -27.71
CA GLN A 68 -9.67 7.91 -28.97
C GLN A 68 -8.18 7.93 -28.67
N MET A 69 -7.48 6.80 -28.93
CA MET A 69 -6.04 6.72 -28.76
C MET A 69 -5.35 7.33 -29.97
N SER A 70 -4.30 8.12 -29.74
CA SER A 70 -3.44 8.64 -30.80
C SER A 70 -2.67 7.49 -31.45
N LYS A 71 -2.50 7.53 -32.77
CA LYS A 71 -1.64 6.60 -33.49
C LYS A 71 -0.18 6.94 -33.12
N PRO A 72 0.64 5.95 -32.71
CA PRO A 72 2.08 6.20 -32.51
C PRO A 72 2.75 6.59 -33.82
N ASP A 73 3.87 7.29 -33.73
CA ASP A 73 4.68 7.67 -34.89
C ASP A 73 5.47 6.46 -35.42
N VAL A 74 4.77 5.70 -36.26
CA VAL A 74 5.29 4.51 -36.93
C VAL A 74 4.61 4.35 -38.28
N ASP A 75 5.36 3.91 -39.28
CA ASP A 75 4.81 3.69 -40.61
C ASP A 75 3.83 2.51 -40.62
N SER A 76 4.28 1.34 -40.19
CA SER A 76 3.43 0.17 -40.01
C SER A 76 3.96 -0.80 -38.97
N ILE A 77 3.06 -1.57 -38.34
CA ILE A 77 3.39 -2.75 -37.57
C ILE A 77 2.48 -3.89 -38.02
N ASP A 78 3.07 -4.95 -38.55
CA ASP A 78 2.32 -6.13 -38.98
C ASP A 78 2.51 -7.29 -37.99
N GLY A 79 1.54 -8.19 -37.89
CA GLY A 79 1.63 -9.39 -37.04
C GLY A 79 1.29 -9.17 -35.55
N LEU A 80 0.86 -7.97 -35.12
CA LEU A 80 0.48 -7.72 -33.72
C LEU A 80 -0.73 -8.54 -33.29
N SER A 81 -0.61 -9.15 -32.11
CA SER A 81 -1.71 -9.73 -31.32
C SER A 81 -2.33 -8.67 -30.40
N PRO A 82 -3.52 -8.93 -29.78
CA PRO A 82 -4.02 -8.11 -28.69
C PRO A 82 -2.96 -7.96 -27.61
N ALA A 83 -2.65 -6.71 -27.22
CA ALA A 83 -1.55 -6.42 -26.33
C ALA A 83 -2.02 -6.15 -24.90
N VAL A 84 -1.32 -6.70 -23.92
CA VAL A 84 -1.48 -6.47 -22.48
C VAL A 84 -0.19 -5.93 -21.90
N SER A 85 -0.25 -4.76 -21.24
CA SER A 85 0.89 -4.15 -20.56
C SER A 85 0.87 -4.45 -19.07
N ILE A 86 2.04 -4.79 -18.53
CA ILE A 86 2.28 -4.99 -17.10
C ILE A 86 3.39 -4.02 -16.68
N ASP A 87 3.00 -2.78 -16.41
CA ASP A 87 3.90 -1.70 -16.02
C ASP A 87 4.07 -1.58 -14.50
N GLN A 88 5.08 -0.82 -14.07
CA GLN A 88 5.43 -0.62 -12.67
C GLN A 88 4.61 0.51 -12.00
N LYS A 89 4.02 1.44 -12.77
CA LYS A 89 3.62 2.77 -12.29
C LYS A 89 2.31 2.86 -11.50
N THR A 90 1.49 1.83 -11.38
CA THR A 90 0.14 1.95 -10.82
C THR A 90 -0.10 1.07 -9.60
N THR A 91 0.36 1.48 -8.43
CA THR A 91 -0.20 0.98 -7.18
C THR A 91 -1.51 1.72 -6.89
N SER A 92 -2.60 0.98 -6.72
CA SER A 92 -3.87 1.56 -6.30
C SER A 92 -3.72 2.19 -4.91
N LYS A 93 -4.00 3.49 -4.81
CA LYS A 93 -4.03 4.20 -3.51
C LYS A 93 -5.34 3.97 -2.74
N ASN A 94 -6.23 3.13 -3.25
CA ASN A 94 -7.49 2.83 -2.58
C ASN A 94 -7.22 1.96 -1.34
N PRO A 95 -7.54 2.42 -0.11
CA PRO A 95 -7.29 1.68 1.12
C PRO A 95 -8.13 0.39 1.25
N ARG A 96 -9.16 0.23 0.41
CA ARG A 96 -9.99 -0.98 0.35
C ARG A 96 -9.46 -2.03 -0.61
N SER A 97 -8.46 -1.71 -1.43
CA SER A 97 -7.84 -2.65 -2.35
C SER A 97 -6.82 -3.52 -1.61
N THR A 98 -6.96 -4.83 -1.68
CA THR A 98 -6.07 -5.81 -1.05
C THR A 98 -5.51 -6.78 -2.08
N VAL A 99 -4.47 -7.53 -1.73
CA VAL A 99 -3.95 -8.62 -2.57
C VAL A 99 -5.08 -9.56 -2.98
N GLY A 100 -5.90 -10.00 -2.01
CA GLY A 100 -7.02 -10.91 -2.27
C GLY A 100 -8.07 -10.37 -3.22
N THR A 101 -8.37 -9.05 -3.17
CA THR A 101 -9.33 -8.43 -4.12
C THR A 101 -8.73 -8.20 -5.49
N THR A 102 -7.45 -7.88 -5.58
CA THR A 102 -6.76 -7.64 -6.87
C THR A 102 -6.55 -8.94 -7.64
N THR A 103 -6.34 -10.04 -6.95
CA THR A 103 -6.20 -11.39 -7.52
C THR A 103 -7.52 -12.12 -7.72
N GLU A 104 -8.65 -11.48 -7.41
CA GLU A 104 -10.00 -12.06 -7.41
C GLU A 104 -10.20 -13.26 -6.44
N ILE A 105 -9.16 -13.68 -5.71
CA ILE A 105 -9.25 -14.77 -4.73
C ILE A 105 -10.33 -14.48 -3.69
N TYR A 106 -10.44 -13.22 -3.25
CA TYR A 106 -11.44 -12.81 -2.27
C TYR A 106 -12.88 -13.00 -2.76
N ASP A 107 -13.14 -12.88 -4.04
CA ASP A 107 -14.47 -13.11 -4.61
C ASP A 107 -14.88 -14.60 -4.55
N TYR A 108 -13.93 -15.48 -4.81
CA TYR A 108 -14.14 -16.93 -4.61
C TYR A 108 -14.26 -17.31 -3.14
N LEU A 109 -13.49 -16.67 -2.24
CA LEU A 109 -13.63 -16.86 -0.80
C LEU A 109 -15.04 -16.47 -0.32
N ARG A 110 -15.54 -15.29 -0.72
CA ARG A 110 -16.91 -14.87 -0.37
C ARG A 110 -17.95 -15.87 -0.84
N LEU A 111 -17.79 -16.41 -2.03
CA LEU A 111 -18.69 -17.43 -2.57
C LEU A 111 -18.59 -18.73 -1.76
N LEU A 112 -17.40 -19.20 -1.44
CA LEU A 112 -17.16 -20.40 -0.65
C LEU A 112 -17.79 -20.28 0.74
N PHE A 113 -17.47 -19.21 1.48
CA PHE A 113 -17.99 -19.01 2.83
C PHE A 113 -19.50 -18.83 2.88
N ALA A 114 -20.09 -18.19 1.86
CA ALA A 114 -21.55 -18.05 1.77
C ALA A 114 -22.28 -19.37 1.49
N ARG A 115 -21.64 -20.33 0.81
CA ARG A 115 -22.30 -21.56 0.37
C ARG A 115 -22.03 -22.78 1.25
N VAL A 116 -20.84 -22.89 1.82
CA VAL A 116 -20.42 -24.03 2.63
C VAL A 116 -19.92 -23.64 4.02
N GLY A 117 -19.91 -22.36 4.32
CA GLY A 117 -19.50 -21.86 5.65
C GLY A 117 -20.50 -22.23 6.73
N ILE A 118 -19.96 -22.58 7.90
CA ILE A 118 -20.72 -22.95 9.09
C ILE A 118 -20.79 -21.73 10.00
N PRO A 119 -21.98 -21.15 10.24
CA PRO A 119 -22.13 -20.01 11.13
C PRO A 119 -22.03 -20.41 12.60
N HIS A 120 -21.38 -19.58 13.40
CA HIS A 120 -21.25 -19.73 14.84
C HIS A 120 -21.73 -18.46 15.55
N CYS A 121 -22.11 -18.61 16.80
CA CYS A 121 -22.45 -17.47 17.65
C CYS A 121 -21.17 -16.67 17.98
N PRO A 122 -21.13 -15.34 17.76
CA PRO A 122 -19.94 -14.56 18.02
C PRO A 122 -19.58 -14.44 19.52
N GLU A 123 -20.52 -14.74 20.43
CA GLU A 123 -20.29 -14.68 21.88
C GLU A 123 -19.92 -16.03 22.49
N CYS A 124 -20.63 -17.11 22.18
CA CYS A 124 -20.38 -18.43 22.78
C CYS A 124 -19.67 -19.43 21.87
N GLY A 125 -19.45 -19.10 20.59
CA GLY A 125 -18.78 -19.99 19.63
C GLY A 125 -19.59 -21.22 19.21
N ARG A 126 -20.83 -21.37 19.66
CA ARG A 126 -21.68 -22.51 19.29
C ARG A 126 -22.07 -22.42 17.82
N GLU A 127 -22.05 -23.57 17.14
CA GLU A 127 -22.57 -23.68 15.78
C GLU A 127 -24.06 -23.33 15.72
N ILE A 128 -24.44 -22.46 14.77
CA ILE A 128 -25.83 -22.06 14.54
C ILE A 128 -26.36 -22.89 13.38
N LYS A 129 -27.35 -23.77 13.68
CA LYS A 129 -28.00 -24.62 12.67
C LYS A 129 -29.41 -24.13 12.39
N LYS A 130 -29.84 -24.29 11.15
CA LYS A 130 -31.25 -24.13 10.79
C LYS A 130 -32.01 -25.36 11.33
N GLN A 131 -32.95 -25.10 12.22
CA GLN A 131 -33.82 -26.17 12.73
C GLN A 131 -35.00 -26.37 11.78
N THR A 132 -35.49 -27.62 11.67
CA THR A 132 -36.75 -27.91 10.99
C THR A 132 -37.91 -27.76 11.97
N THR A 133 -39.14 -27.60 11.47
CA THR A 133 -40.36 -27.58 12.31
C THR A 133 -40.45 -28.81 13.20
N ASP A 134 -40.11 -29.97 12.64
CA ASP A 134 -40.14 -31.24 13.40
C ASP A 134 -39.10 -31.25 14.52
N GLN A 135 -37.87 -30.81 14.26
CA GLN A 135 -36.82 -30.72 15.29
C GLN A 135 -37.20 -29.75 16.42
N VAL A 136 -37.74 -28.57 16.07
CA VAL A 136 -38.23 -27.58 17.07
C VAL A 136 -39.38 -28.18 17.87
N THR A 137 -40.29 -28.90 17.20
CA THR A 137 -41.43 -29.58 17.87
C THR A 137 -40.93 -30.65 18.85
N ASP A 138 -39.95 -31.48 18.46
CA ASP A 138 -39.37 -32.51 19.33
C ASP A 138 -38.62 -31.88 20.51
N GLU A 139 -37.89 -30.78 20.32
CA GLU A 139 -37.23 -30.08 21.40
C GLU A 139 -38.21 -29.44 22.38
N ILE A 140 -39.31 -28.85 21.88
CA ILE A 140 -40.38 -28.32 22.73
C ILE A 140 -41.04 -29.42 23.57
N LEU A 141 -41.27 -30.61 23.02
CA LEU A 141 -41.79 -31.76 23.75
C LEU A 141 -40.83 -32.19 24.85
N ARG A 142 -39.52 -32.23 24.58
CA ARG A 142 -38.50 -32.58 25.57
C ARG A 142 -38.41 -31.60 26.74
N LEU A 143 -38.83 -30.31 26.57
CA LEU A 143 -38.92 -29.37 27.71
C LEU A 143 -39.92 -29.84 28.74
N GLY A 144 -40.83 -30.71 28.38
CA GLY A 144 -41.79 -31.36 29.31
C GLY A 144 -41.21 -32.57 30.07
N ASP A 145 -40.15 -33.23 29.54
CA ASP A 145 -39.60 -34.49 30.08
C ASP A 145 -38.89 -34.34 31.44
N GLY A 146 -38.41 -33.13 31.75
CA GLY A 146 -37.72 -32.84 33.03
C GLY A 146 -38.66 -32.59 34.22
N VAL A 147 -39.95 -32.43 33.97
CA VAL A 147 -40.94 -32.09 34.99
C VAL A 147 -42.00 -33.21 35.11
N ARG A 148 -41.81 -34.11 36.05
CA ARG A 148 -42.73 -35.20 36.29
C ARG A 148 -44.09 -34.65 36.81
N GLY A 149 -45.06 -34.49 35.93
CA GLY A 149 -46.46 -34.14 36.19
C GLY A 149 -47.26 -34.05 34.91
N GLU A 150 -48.45 -34.70 34.87
CA GLU A 150 -49.29 -34.76 33.65
C GLU A 150 -49.85 -33.41 33.17
N ASP A 151 -49.54 -32.24 33.81
CA ASP A 151 -50.16 -30.95 33.56
C ASP A 151 -49.18 -29.82 33.14
N THR A 152 -47.95 -30.14 32.68
CA THR A 152 -47.05 -29.11 32.14
C THR A 152 -47.62 -28.55 30.86
N LYS A 153 -47.72 -27.21 30.76
CA LYS A 153 -48.26 -26.49 29.60
C LYS A 153 -47.20 -25.55 29.05
N ALA A 154 -47.24 -25.29 27.73
CA ALA A 154 -46.45 -24.28 27.09
C ALA A 154 -47.34 -23.21 26.44
N ILE A 155 -46.91 -21.94 26.56
CA ILE A 155 -47.48 -20.85 25.79
C ILE A 155 -46.56 -20.64 24.60
N MET A 156 -47.12 -20.83 23.39
CA MET A 156 -46.45 -20.60 22.11
C MET A 156 -46.68 -19.17 21.69
N MET A 157 -45.63 -18.43 21.43
CA MET A 157 -45.68 -17.01 21.11
C MET A 157 -44.81 -16.65 19.87
N ALA A 158 -45.25 -15.67 19.11
CA ALA A 158 -44.54 -15.13 17.98
C ALA A 158 -43.96 -13.75 18.36
N PRO A 159 -42.65 -13.57 18.50
CA PRO A 159 -42.00 -12.30 18.81
C PRO A 159 -41.97 -11.36 17.59
N VAL A 160 -43.03 -10.52 17.42
CA VAL A 160 -43.22 -9.65 16.24
C VAL A 160 -42.52 -8.30 16.38
N VAL A 161 -42.36 -7.79 17.62
CA VAL A 161 -41.63 -6.55 17.88
C VAL A 161 -40.63 -6.78 19.01
N ALA A 162 -39.35 -6.52 18.71
CA ALA A 162 -38.26 -6.59 19.68
C ALA A 162 -37.56 -5.25 19.82
N GLY A 163 -37.77 -4.59 20.95
CA GLY A 163 -37.07 -3.36 21.35
C GLY A 163 -37.29 -2.15 20.41
N ARG A 164 -38.44 -2.03 19.76
CA ARG A 164 -38.74 -0.94 18.82
C ARG A 164 -39.68 0.11 19.48
N LYS A 165 -39.42 1.39 19.15
CA LYS A 165 -40.29 2.50 19.57
C LYS A 165 -41.48 2.63 18.61
N GLY A 166 -42.66 2.89 19.13
CA GLY A 166 -43.87 3.08 18.32
C GLY A 166 -45.15 2.86 19.10
N GLU A 167 -46.30 3.29 18.55
CA GLU A 167 -47.65 3.07 19.15
C GLU A 167 -48.25 1.72 18.69
N PHE A 168 -47.79 1.14 17.60
CA PHE A 168 -48.16 -0.17 17.05
C PHE A 168 -49.68 -0.39 16.85
N THR A 169 -50.48 0.65 16.78
CA THR A 169 -51.95 0.57 16.65
C THR A 169 -52.40 -0.19 15.42
N LYS A 170 -51.71 -0.01 14.27
CA LYS A 170 -52.00 -0.77 13.07
C LYS A 170 -51.69 -2.27 13.22
N LEU A 171 -50.58 -2.63 13.89
CA LEU A 171 -50.22 -4.01 14.15
C LEU A 171 -51.30 -4.71 14.98
N PHE A 172 -51.80 -4.07 16.05
CA PHE A 172 -52.86 -4.64 16.86
C PHE A 172 -54.16 -4.82 16.09
N ALA A 173 -54.52 -3.86 15.24
CA ALA A 173 -55.74 -3.95 14.40
C ALA A 173 -55.61 -5.07 13.35
N ASP A 174 -54.44 -5.28 12.75
CA ASP A 174 -54.20 -6.34 11.78
C ASP A 174 -54.21 -7.72 12.47
N LEU A 175 -53.55 -7.88 13.62
CA LEU A 175 -53.60 -9.11 14.42
C LEU A 175 -55.04 -9.47 14.88
N GLN A 176 -55.86 -8.48 15.24
CA GLN A 176 -57.23 -8.70 15.61
C GLN A 176 -58.07 -9.21 14.40
N LYS A 177 -57.87 -8.65 13.21
CA LYS A 177 -58.50 -9.13 11.95
C LYS A 177 -58.11 -10.54 11.60
N GLU A 178 -56.87 -10.94 11.87
CA GLU A 178 -56.36 -12.31 11.65
C GLU A 178 -56.85 -13.31 12.71
N GLY A 179 -57.59 -12.84 13.72
CA GLY A 179 -58.24 -13.69 14.68
C GLY A 179 -57.45 -13.93 15.98
N PHE A 180 -56.33 -13.30 16.18
CA PHE A 180 -55.58 -13.40 17.45
C PHE A 180 -56.30 -12.66 18.57
N SER A 181 -56.40 -13.33 19.74
CA SER A 181 -57.14 -12.82 20.88
C SER A 181 -56.26 -12.23 21.97
N ARG A 182 -54.96 -12.53 21.99
CA ARG A 182 -54.02 -12.11 23.05
C ARG A 182 -52.67 -11.79 22.48
N VAL A 183 -52.03 -10.76 23.05
CA VAL A 183 -50.62 -10.41 22.84
C VAL A 183 -49.94 -10.25 24.21
N ARG A 184 -48.66 -10.50 24.25
CA ARG A 184 -47.85 -10.14 25.40
C ARG A 184 -47.11 -8.84 25.06
N ILE A 185 -47.23 -7.83 25.88
CA ILE A 185 -46.61 -6.51 25.71
C ILE A 185 -45.75 -6.24 26.95
N ASP A 186 -44.45 -6.05 26.72
CA ASP A 186 -43.46 -5.75 27.78
C ASP A 186 -43.52 -6.74 28.97
N GLY A 187 -43.84 -8.03 28.67
CA GLY A 187 -43.96 -9.12 29.65
C GLY A 187 -45.40 -9.41 30.17
N GLU A 188 -46.37 -8.54 29.91
CA GLU A 188 -47.76 -8.74 30.36
C GLU A 188 -48.68 -9.20 29.24
N ILE A 189 -49.50 -10.24 29.46
CA ILE A 189 -50.46 -10.77 28.49
C ILE A 189 -51.74 -9.91 28.52
N VAL A 190 -52.01 -9.24 27.39
CA VAL A 190 -53.18 -8.34 27.22
C VAL A 190 -54.12 -8.94 26.16
N LYS A 191 -55.44 -8.84 26.38
CA LYS A 191 -56.46 -9.22 25.39
C LYS A 191 -56.61 -8.17 24.30
N LEU A 192 -56.65 -8.60 23.05
CA LEU A 192 -56.86 -7.74 21.87
C LEU A 192 -58.35 -7.39 21.66
N THR A 193 -59.24 -7.86 22.53
CA THR A 193 -60.71 -7.62 22.43
C THR A 193 -61.14 -6.50 23.34
N GLY A 194 -61.63 -5.38 22.85
CA GLY A 194 -62.21 -4.30 23.61
C GLY A 194 -61.67 -2.91 23.26
N GLU A 195 -61.03 -2.28 24.21
CA GLU A 195 -60.48 -0.93 24.05
C GLU A 195 -59.20 -0.93 23.19
N PRO A 196 -58.94 0.11 22.37
CA PRO A 196 -57.72 0.22 21.57
C PRO A 196 -56.48 0.35 22.47
N ILE A 197 -55.49 -0.54 22.29
CA ILE A 197 -54.22 -0.51 23.01
C ILE A 197 -53.38 0.66 22.48
N THR A 198 -53.01 1.57 23.38
CA THR A 198 -52.17 2.72 23.06
C THR A 198 -50.85 2.63 23.83
N LEU A 199 -49.74 2.50 23.10
CA LEU A 199 -48.40 2.43 23.67
C LEU A 199 -47.67 3.76 23.61
N ASN A 200 -46.67 3.96 24.48
CA ASN A 200 -45.87 5.18 24.49
C ASN A 200 -44.85 5.16 23.37
N LYS A 201 -45.00 6.01 22.36
CA LYS A 201 -44.10 6.08 21.18
C LYS A 201 -42.64 6.46 21.49
N LYS A 202 -42.30 6.89 22.71
CA LYS A 202 -40.95 7.33 23.09
C LYS A 202 -40.10 6.23 23.71
N ILE A 203 -40.70 5.15 24.20
CA ILE A 203 -40.03 4.01 24.82
C ILE A 203 -39.96 2.81 23.85
N LYS A 204 -39.05 1.88 24.12
CA LYS A 204 -38.97 0.64 23.38
C LYS A 204 -39.94 -0.36 23.91
N HIS A 205 -40.66 -1.06 23.02
CA HIS A 205 -41.63 -2.11 23.38
C HIS A 205 -41.17 -3.46 22.81
N PHE A 206 -41.57 -4.51 23.51
CA PHE A 206 -41.49 -5.91 23.12
C PHE A 206 -42.92 -6.44 22.98
N ILE A 207 -43.27 -6.97 21.81
CA ILE A 207 -44.64 -7.47 21.55
C ILE A 207 -44.54 -8.87 20.98
N ASP A 208 -45.14 -9.84 21.66
CA ASP A 208 -45.25 -11.22 21.25
C ASP A 208 -46.73 -11.59 21.09
N VAL A 209 -47.07 -12.19 19.94
CA VAL A 209 -48.41 -12.70 19.67
C VAL A 209 -48.58 -14.06 20.32
N VAL A 210 -49.55 -14.21 21.19
CA VAL A 210 -49.87 -15.52 21.74
C VAL A 210 -50.59 -16.36 20.69
N VAL A 211 -49.89 -17.38 20.16
CA VAL A 211 -50.41 -18.25 19.11
C VAL A 211 -51.27 -19.36 19.70
N ASP A 212 -50.74 -20.10 20.68
CA ASP A 212 -51.49 -21.18 21.32
C ASP A 212 -51.00 -21.45 22.78
N ARG A 213 -51.79 -22.16 23.53
CA ARG A 213 -51.45 -22.72 24.86
C ARG A 213 -51.72 -24.21 24.87
N VAL A 214 -50.65 -24.99 24.84
CA VAL A 214 -50.70 -26.43 24.60
C VAL A 214 -50.11 -27.19 25.79
N ALA A 215 -50.69 -28.37 26.11
CA ALA A 215 -50.08 -29.32 27.04
C ALA A 215 -48.93 -30.03 26.35
N LEU A 216 -47.79 -30.17 27.04
CA LEU A 216 -46.61 -30.84 26.50
C LEU A 216 -46.77 -32.39 26.66
N LYS A 217 -47.47 -33.00 25.69
CA LYS A 217 -47.78 -34.47 25.63
C LYS A 217 -47.59 -34.94 24.21
N ASP A 218 -47.16 -36.17 24.00
CA ASP A 218 -47.00 -36.79 22.67
C ASP A 218 -48.24 -36.67 21.81
N SER A 219 -49.44 -36.76 22.42
CA SER A 219 -50.71 -36.58 21.71
C SER A 219 -50.93 -35.16 21.15
N ALA A 220 -50.13 -34.19 21.52
CA ALA A 220 -50.27 -32.80 21.08
C ALA A 220 -49.24 -32.42 20.00
N THR A 221 -48.41 -33.34 19.51
CA THR A 221 -47.32 -33.11 18.53
C THR A 221 -47.78 -32.31 17.30
N SER A 222 -48.89 -32.72 16.65
CA SER A 222 -49.44 -31.96 15.48
C SER A 222 -49.81 -30.52 15.83
N ARG A 223 -50.42 -30.34 16.98
CA ARG A 223 -50.85 -28.99 17.43
C ARG A 223 -49.69 -28.09 17.79
N ILE A 224 -48.62 -28.67 18.36
CA ILE A 224 -47.34 -27.93 18.60
C ILE A 224 -46.70 -27.56 17.27
N ALA A 225 -46.62 -28.47 16.29
CA ALA A 225 -46.07 -28.21 14.98
C ALA A 225 -46.85 -27.10 14.25
N GLU A 226 -48.19 -27.13 14.25
CA GLU A 226 -49.02 -26.06 13.67
C GLU A 226 -48.79 -24.72 14.37
N ALA A 227 -48.67 -24.69 15.70
CA ALA A 227 -48.36 -23.49 16.46
C ALA A 227 -46.97 -22.94 16.19
N VAL A 228 -45.96 -23.84 15.99
CA VAL A 228 -44.58 -23.45 15.57
C VAL A 228 -44.61 -22.83 14.18
N GLU A 229 -45.26 -23.46 13.21
CA GLU A 229 -45.37 -22.95 11.85
C GLU A 229 -46.05 -21.56 11.82
N LEU A 230 -47.16 -21.40 12.55
CA LEU A 230 -47.88 -20.17 12.62
C LEU A 230 -47.08 -19.06 13.31
N ALA A 231 -46.39 -19.37 14.42
CA ALA A 231 -45.51 -18.45 15.11
C ALA A 231 -44.35 -18.02 14.22
N CYS A 232 -43.72 -18.97 13.52
CA CYS A 232 -42.60 -18.69 12.63
C CYS A 232 -43.02 -17.87 11.41
N LYS A 233 -44.24 -18.06 10.88
CA LYS A 233 -44.82 -17.24 9.80
C LYS A 233 -44.99 -15.77 10.23
N LEU A 234 -45.45 -15.54 11.46
CA LEU A 234 -45.67 -14.22 12.00
C LEU A 234 -44.37 -13.49 12.39
N ALA A 235 -43.40 -14.21 12.95
CA ALA A 235 -42.18 -13.66 13.52
C ALA A 235 -40.91 -14.01 12.75
N SER A 236 -41.00 -14.11 11.40
CA SER A 236 -39.85 -14.34 10.51
C SER A 236 -38.99 -15.53 10.95
N GLY A 237 -39.63 -16.69 11.18
CA GLY A 237 -38.94 -17.93 11.53
C GLY A 237 -38.66 -18.13 13.00
N ARG A 238 -39.16 -17.30 13.92
CA ARG A 238 -38.92 -17.41 15.37
C ARG A 238 -40.19 -17.81 16.11
N VAL A 239 -40.03 -18.65 17.13
CA VAL A 239 -41.07 -19.01 18.07
C VAL A 239 -40.53 -18.95 19.50
N LEU A 240 -41.20 -18.25 20.37
CA LEU A 240 -40.91 -18.11 21.80
C LEU A 240 -41.86 -19.03 22.55
N VAL A 241 -41.33 -19.91 23.40
CA VAL A 241 -42.10 -20.88 24.19
C VAL A 241 -41.83 -20.62 25.64
N GLN A 242 -42.92 -20.42 26.42
CA GLN A 242 -42.87 -20.30 27.87
C GLN A 242 -43.49 -21.54 28.50
N VAL A 243 -42.69 -22.27 29.24
CA VAL A 243 -43.11 -23.50 29.92
C VAL A 243 -43.74 -23.13 31.29
N LEU A 244 -44.91 -23.66 31.54
CA LEU A 244 -45.68 -23.45 32.80
C LEU A 244 -45.84 -24.73 33.57
N GLY A 245 -45.62 -24.68 34.86
CA GLY A 245 -45.89 -25.78 35.78
C GLY A 245 -47.40 -26.07 35.99
N PRO A 246 -47.71 -27.10 36.77
CA PRO A 246 -49.09 -27.45 37.12
C PRO A 246 -49.81 -26.32 37.87
N ASP A 247 -49.07 -25.45 38.56
CA ASP A 247 -49.54 -24.28 39.28
C ASP A 247 -49.79 -23.06 38.37
N GLY A 248 -49.41 -23.19 37.07
CA GLY A 248 -49.54 -22.11 36.08
C GLY A 248 -48.43 -21.06 36.13
N LEU A 249 -47.39 -21.26 36.97
CA LEU A 249 -46.23 -20.42 37.06
C LEU A 249 -45.14 -20.86 36.05
N PRO A 250 -44.26 -19.94 35.57
CA PRO A 250 -43.13 -20.29 34.70
C PRO A 250 -42.19 -21.32 35.39
N LEU A 251 -41.77 -22.35 34.65
CA LEU A 251 -40.89 -23.39 35.13
C LEU A 251 -39.53 -23.26 34.49
N GLY A 252 -38.46 -23.16 35.30
CA GLY A 252 -37.08 -23.23 34.84
C GLY A 252 -36.22 -22.08 35.41
N GLN A 253 -34.91 -22.29 35.48
CA GLN A 253 -33.98 -21.21 35.78
C GLN A 253 -33.89 -20.26 34.59
N ALA A 254 -33.95 -18.96 34.86
CA ALA A 254 -33.66 -17.92 33.86
C ALA A 254 -32.23 -18.16 33.34
N GLY A 255 -32.11 -18.55 32.10
CA GLY A 255 -30.82 -18.59 31.40
C GLY A 255 -30.37 -17.16 31.07
N GLY A 256 -29.81 -16.42 32.05
CA GLY A 256 -29.35 -15.05 31.88
C GLY A 256 -30.16 -14.01 32.68
N THR A 257 -29.48 -13.17 33.38
CA THR A 257 -29.97 -12.14 34.27
C THR A 257 -30.96 -11.19 33.61
N SER A 258 -32.16 -11.08 34.25
CA SER A 258 -33.14 -9.97 34.25
C SER A 258 -34.36 -10.03 33.33
N SER A 259 -35.48 -10.02 34.03
CA SER A 259 -36.85 -9.58 33.70
C SER A 259 -37.09 -8.90 32.32
N GLY A 260 -38.12 -9.33 31.64
CA GLY A 260 -38.70 -8.95 30.37
C GLY A 260 -38.78 -7.50 29.89
N ALA A 261 -38.18 -6.56 30.63
CA ALA A 261 -38.12 -5.15 30.24
C ALA A 261 -36.83 -4.76 29.46
N THR A 262 -35.83 -5.66 29.33
CA THR A 262 -34.53 -5.36 28.78
C THR A 262 -34.11 -6.26 27.60
N GLY A 263 -35.01 -7.11 27.07
CA GLY A 263 -34.74 -7.94 25.88
C GLY A 263 -34.06 -9.30 26.14
N GLY A 264 -33.90 -9.72 27.38
CA GLY A 264 -33.49 -11.08 27.76
C GLY A 264 -34.67 -12.04 27.88
N LEU A 265 -34.42 -13.36 27.78
CA LEU A 265 -35.41 -14.39 28.01
C LEU A 265 -35.84 -14.38 29.48
N GLY A 266 -37.17 -14.45 29.69
CA GLY A 266 -37.75 -14.55 31.01
C GLY A 266 -37.62 -15.96 31.62
N GLU A 267 -38.11 -16.10 32.83
CA GLU A 267 -38.10 -17.40 33.54
C GLU A 267 -38.97 -18.41 32.80
N GLY A 268 -38.43 -19.60 32.52
CA GLY A 268 -39.10 -20.64 31.77
C GLY A 268 -39.29 -20.38 30.28
N GLU A 269 -38.66 -19.36 29.72
CA GLU A 269 -38.75 -19.02 28.29
C GLU A 269 -37.64 -19.65 27.49
N HIS A 270 -38.00 -20.17 26.31
CA HIS A 270 -37.11 -20.79 25.31
C HIS A 270 -37.43 -20.20 23.96
N LEU A 271 -36.40 -19.62 23.30
CA LEU A 271 -36.52 -19.11 21.94
C LEU A 271 -36.00 -20.17 20.97
N PHE A 272 -36.84 -20.55 20.03
CA PHE A 272 -36.47 -21.42 18.90
C PHE A 272 -36.52 -20.64 17.60
N SER A 273 -35.73 -21.06 16.64
CA SER A 273 -35.72 -20.40 15.34
C SER A 273 -35.54 -21.40 14.21
N LEU A 274 -36.43 -21.34 13.23
CA LEU A 274 -36.25 -21.98 11.93
C LEU A 274 -35.23 -21.21 11.07
N ALA A 275 -34.88 -19.97 11.46
CA ALA A 275 -33.77 -19.23 10.91
C ALA A 275 -32.47 -19.58 11.67
N LEU A 276 -31.33 -19.22 11.12
CA LEU A 276 -30.03 -19.38 11.76
C LEU A 276 -29.94 -18.45 13.00
N ALA A 277 -30.14 -18.99 14.20
CA ALA A 277 -30.09 -18.19 15.44
C ALA A 277 -29.45 -18.96 16.61
N CYS A 278 -28.70 -18.25 17.43
CA CYS A 278 -28.18 -18.80 18.69
C CYS A 278 -29.29 -18.83 19.74
N PRO A 279 -29.58 -19.98 20.34
CA PRO A 279 -30.65 -20.09 21.37
C PRO A 279 -30.31 -19.38 22.68
N GLU A 280 -29.03 -19.16 23.00
CA GLU A 280 -28.59 -18.54 24.26
C GLU A 280 -28.49 -17.01 24.18
N HIS A 281 -27.96 -16.47 23.07
CA HIS A 281 -27.66 -15.04 22.92
C HIS A 281 -28.63 -14.32 21.95
N GLY A 282 -29.51 -15.07 21.25
CA GLY A 282 -30.49 -14.48 20.33
C GLY A 282 -29.88 -13.89 19.04
N HIS A 283 -28.57 -14.07 18.80
CA HIS A 283 -27.96 -13.67 17.52
C HIS A 283 -28.57 -14.48 16.39
N SER A 284 -29.31 -13.83 15.52
CA SER A 284 -29.90 -14.43 14.32
C SER A 284 -29.16 -13.97 13.07
N MET A 285 -28.90 -14.89 12.16
CA MET A 285 -28.30 -14.64 10.87
C MET A 285 -29.33 -14.94 9.77
N ASP A 286 -29.42 -14.06 8.78
CA ASP A 286 -30.16 -14.34 7.56
C ASP A 286 -29.40 -15.38 6.72
N GLU A 287 -30.02 -15.87 5.64
CA GLU A 287 -29.35 -16.75 4.70
C GLU A 287 -28.11 -16.05 4.14
N LEU A 288 -26.94 -16.68 4.34
CA LEU A 288 -25.63 -16.12 3.99
C LEU A 288 -25.52 -15.92 2.47
N GLN A 289 -25.16 -14.70 2.09
CA GLN A 289 -24.93 -14.32 0.69
C GLN A 289 -23.49 -13.82 0.50
N PRO A 290 -22.89 -13.95 -0.69
CA PRO A 290 -21.53 -13.47 -0.94
C PRO A 290 -21.31 -11.98 -0.63
N ARG A 291 -22.36 -11.14 -0.70
CA ARG A 291 -22.31 -9.72 -0.33
C ARG A 291 -22.10 -9.48 1.16
N ASP A 292 -22.49 -10.42 2.02
CA ASP A 292 -22.36 -10.31 3.46
C ASP A 292 -20.90 -10.47 3.90
N PHE A 293 -20.10 -11.15 3.09
CA PHE A 293 -18.65 -11.30 3.28
C PHE A 293 -17.83 -10.20 2.60
N SER A 294 -18.48 -9.17 2.04
CA SER A 294 -17.78 -8.04 1.40
C SER A 294 -17.57 -6.90 2.38
N PHE A 295 -16.32 -6.55 2.64
CA PHE A 295 -15.98 -5.35 3.39
C PHE A 295 -16.21 -4.04 2.58
N ASN A 296 -16.50 -4.14 1.27
CA ASN A 296 -16.86 -3.00 0.42
C ASN A 296 -18.38 -2.76 0.38
N ALA A 297 -19.19 -3.64 0.98
CA ALA A 297 -20.63 -3.53 1.02
C ALA A 297 -21.11 -3.30 2.46
N PRO A 298 -22.13 -2.45 2.69
CA PRO A 298 -22.59 -2.11 4.04
C PRO A 298 -23.18 -3.31 4.80
N TYR A 299 -23.53 -4.38 4.10
CA TYR A 299 -24.07 -5.62 4.68
C TYR A 299 -23.04 -6.35 5.54
N GLY A 300 -21.80 -6.47 5.07
CA GLY A 300 -20.71 -7.19 5.75
C GLY A 300 -19.68 -6.29 6.44
N ALA A 301 -19.54 -5.05 5.99
CA ALA A 301 -18.53 -4.13 6.49
C ALA A 301 -18.75 -3.77 7.97
N CYS A 302 -17.67 -3.67 8.74
CA CYS A 302 -17.70 -3.11 10.08
C CYS A 302 -18.32 -1.70 10.04
N PRO A 303 -19.34 -1.40 10.85
CA PRO A 303 -20.05 -0.13 10.79
C PRO A 303 -19.21 1.08 11.17
N ASP A 304 -18.17 0.90 11.99
CA ASP A 304 -17.34 2.01 12.48
C ASP A 304 -16.24 2.42 11.50
N CYS A 305 -15.51 1.45 10.92
CA CYS A 305 -14.46 1.73 9.94
C CYS A 305 -14.95 1.62 8.48
N LEU A 306 -16.22 1.28 8.27
CA LEU A 306 -16.82 1.12 6.93
C LEU A 306 -16.02 0.16 6.03
N GLY A 307 -15.44 -0.88 6.63
CA GLY A 307 -14.67 -1.90 5.93
C GLY A 307 -13.21 -1.55 5.62
N ILE A 308 -12.70 -0.42 6.12
CA ILE A 308 -11.28 -0.03 5.93
C ILE A 308 -10.37 -0.86 6.85
N GLY A 309 -10.86 -1.24 8.04
CA GLY A 309 -10.09 -1.99 9.07
C GLY A 309 -9.23 -1.10 9.95
N SER A 310 -9.00 0.14 9.57
CA SER A 310 -8.17 1.09 10.31
C SER A 310 -8.79 2.47 10.37
N ARG A 311 -8.25 3.31 11.25
CA ARG A 311 -8.60 4.73 11.39
C ARG A 311 -7.34 5.56 11.51
N ASP A 312 -7.37 6.76 10.96
CA ASP A 312 -6.30 7.72 11.18
C ASP A 312 -6.58 8.48 12.47
N GLU A 313 -5.72 8.30 13.45
CA GLU A 313 -5.78 8.94 14.75
C GLU A 313 -4.51 9.73 15.03
N VAL A 314 -4.67 10.79 15.84
CA VAL A 314 -3.51 11.59 16.26
C VAL A 314 -2.65 10.77 17.22
N ASP A 315 -1.39 10.52 16.84
CA ASP A 315 -0.45 9.73 17.64
C ASP A 315 0.20 10.60 18.72
N PRO A 316 0.01 10.29 20.00
CA PRO A 316 0.65 11.02 21.10
C PRO A 316 2.18 11.07 21.01
N SER A 317 2.83 10.06 20.43
CA SER A 317 4.29 10.01 20.29
C SER A 317 4.80 10.98 19.22
N LEU A 318 4.01 11.24 18.18
CA LEU A 318 4.31 12.23 17.15
C LEU A 318 4.01 13.67 17.64
N VAL A 319 3.05 13.80 18.55
CA VAL A 319 2.73 15.08 19.19
C VAL A 319 3.77 15.50 20.20
N VAL A 320 4.34 14.54 20.96
CA VAL A 320 5.40 14.72 21.95
C VAL A 320 6.63 13.92 21.53
N PRO A 321 7.40 14.39 20.57
CA PRO A 321 8.52 13.62 20.01
C PRO A 321 9.74 13.54 20.90
N ASP A 322 9.94 14.52 21.77
CA ASP A 322 11.05 14.57 22.73
C ASP A 322 10.49 14.90 24.13
N PRO A 323 10.28 13.90 24.97
CA PRO A 323 9.72 14.11 26.30
C PRO A 323 10.66 14.80 27.30
N SER A 324 11.93 14.99 26.98
CA SER A 324 12.87 15.75 27.81
C SER A 324 12.63 17.26 27.73
N LEU A 325 11.89 17.74 26.71
CA LEU A 325 11.57 19.15 26.57
C LEU A 325 10.40 19.58 27.46
N THR A 326 10.35 20.87 27.74
CA THR A 326 9.30 21.53 28.52
C THR A 326 8.20 22.11 27.61
N LEU A 327 7.07 22.52 28.17
CA LEU A 327 6.01 23.23 27.40
C LEU A 327 6.53 24.56 26.83
N ASN A 328 7.41 25.25 27.54
CA ASN A 328 8.03 26.48 27.09
C ASN A 328 9.04 26.28 25.97
N GLU A 329 9.71 25.15 25.93
CA GLU A 329 10.62 24.75 24.85
C GLU A 329 9.87 24.16 23.64
N GLY A 330 8.56 23.95 23.77
CA GLY A 330 7.69 23.50 22.67
C GLY A 330 7.62 22.00 22.52
N VAL A 331 7.59 21.24 23.61
CA VAL A 331 7.41 19.78 23.63
C VAL A 331 6.16 19.32 22.84
N ILE A 332 5.10 20.13 22.78
CA ILE A 332 3.92 19.86 21.98
C ILE A 332 4.17 20.35 20.53
N ALA A 333 4.74 19.48 19.71
CA ALA A 333 5.24 19.81 18.38
C ALA A 333 4.23 20.55 17.45
N PRO A 334 2.92 20.17 17.36
CA PRO A 334 1.96 20.88 16.51
C PRO A 334 1.64 22.30 17.01
N PHE A 335 1.99 22.65 18.25
CA PHE A 335 1.69 23.92 18.89
C PHE A 335 2.91 24.70 19.41
N LYS A 336 4.11 24.32 18.97
CA LYS A 336 5.37 24.99 19.37
C LYS A 336 5.49 26.42 18.88
N SER A 337 4.75 26.81 17.86
CA SER A 337 4.78 28.16 17.24
C SER A 337 3.43 28.85 17.36
N GLY A 338 3.47 30.20 17.47
CA GLY A 338 2.29 31.03 17.64
C GLY A 338 2.07 31.43 19.10
N ASN A 339 1.10 32.34 19.35
CA ASN A 339 0.88 32.90 20.70
C ASN A 339 -0.27 32.24 21.47
N TYR A 340 -1.25 31.67 20.77
CA TYR A 340 -2.49 31.17 21.38
C TYR A 340 -2.28 29.84 22.14
N TYR A 341 -1.88 28.78 21.44
CA TYR A 341 -1.78 27.46 22.05
C TYR A 341 -0.72 27.36 23.16
N PRO A 342 0.48 27.96 23.03
CA PRO A 342 1.44 27.94 24.14
C PRO A 342 0.91 28.60 25.41
N GLN A 343 0.10 29.67 25.28
CA GLN A 343 -0.54 30.29 26.47
C GLN A 343 -1.59 29.37 27.09
N VAL A 344 -2.42 28.74 26.28
CA VAL A 344 -3.44 27.77 26.75
C VAL A 344 -2.77 26.59 27.46
N LEU A 345 -1.72 26.02 26.88
CA LEU A 345 -0.99 24.87 27.47
C LEU A 345 -0.38 25.22 28.83
N ARG A 346 0.23 26.41 28.97
CA ARG A 346 0.73 26.90 30.25
C ARG A 346 -0.38 27.06 31.29
N ALA A 347 -1.52 27.63 30.89
CA ALA A 347 -2.65 27.79 31.78
C ALA A 347 -3.25 26.47 32.24
N VAL A 348 -3.32 25.46 31.34
CA VAL A 348 -3.75 24.10 31.67
C VAL A 348 -2.77 23.44 32.62
N ALA A 349 -1.45 23.56 32.38
CA ALA A 349 -0.43 23.04 33.29
C ALA A 349 -0.54 23.66 34.69
N ALA A 350 -0.63 24.99 34.79
CA ALA A 350 -0.82 25.70 36.05
C ALA A 350 -2.11 25.29 36.76
N HIS A 351 -3.23 25.13 36.02
CA HIS A 351 -4.50 24.62 36.56
C HIS A 351 -4.37 23.21 37.15
N MET A 352 -3.53 22.39 36.56
CA MET A 352 -3.20 21.03 37.03
C MET A 352 -2.14 21.01 38.14
N GLY A 353 -1.64 22.20 38.59
CA GLY A 353 -0.68 22.33 39.67
C GLY A 353 0.74 21.95 39.26
N THR A 354 1.11 22.07 37.99
CA THR A 354 2.44 21.80 37.48
C THR A 354 3.01 23.01 36.74
N ASP A 355 4.35 23.17 36.77
CA ASP A 355 5.04 24.25 36.07
C ASP A 355 5.22 23.90 34.58
N ALA A 356 5.10 24.92 33.72
CA ALA A 356 5.35 24.78 32.28
C ALA A 356 6.83 24.56 31.94
N ASP A 357 7.75 24.81 32.88
CA ASP A 357 9.17 24.53 32.75
C ASP A 357 9.56 23.13 33.25
N THR A 358 8.60 22.30 33.70
CA THR A 358 8.84 20.91 34.04
C THR A 358 8.98 20.10 32.74
N PRO A 359 10.07 19.28 32.57
CA PRO A 359 10.18 18.34 31.45
C PRO A 359 8.92 17.45 31.36
N TRP A 360 8.49 17.17 30.11
CA TRP A 360 7.27 16.38 29.92
C TRP A 360 7.30 15.01 30.62
N GLU A 361 8.46 14.34 30.57
CA GLU A 361 8.64 13.02 31.22
C GLU A 361 8.48 13.07 32.74
N ASP A 362 8.87 14.19 33.38
CA ASP A 362 8.77 14.42 34.81
C ASP A 362 7.43 15.00 35.25
N MET A 363 6.59 15.44 34.27
CA MET A 363 5.28 16.03 34.55
C MET A 363 4.31 14.97 35.09
N PRO A 364 3.51 15.28 36.12
CA PRO A 364 2.52 14.36 36.66
C PRO A 364 1.62 13.78 35.56
N LYS A 365 1.42 12.47 35.54
CA LYS A 365 0.60 11.79 34.51
C LYS A 365 -0.82 12.34 34.37
N LYS A 366 -1.38 12.87 35.49
CA LYS A 366 -2.69 13.53 35.48
C LYS A 366 -2.67 14.83 34.66
N ALA A 367 -1.60 15.60 34.76
CA ALA A 367 -1.41 16.81 33.95
C ALA A 367 -1.15 16.48 32.48
N GLN A 368 -0.29 15.49 32.19
CA GLN A 368 -0.10 14.99 30.82
C GLN A 368 -1.42 14.55 30.19
N LYS A 369 -2.25 13.78 30.90
CA LYS A 369 -3.57 13.33 30.44
C LYS A 369 -4.53 14.49 30.20
N ALA A 370 -4.55 15.50 31.07
CA ALA A 370 -5.36 16.70 30.92
C ALA A 370 -4.94 17.56 29.72
N ILE A 371 -3.65 17.74 29.52
CA ILE A 371 -3.09 18.45 28.36
C ILE A 371 -3.44 17.73 27.06
N MET A 372 -3.24 16.42 26.99
CA MET A 372 -3.45 15.64 25.77
C MET A 372 -4.93 15.39 25.47
N GLY A 373 -5.72 14.99 26.46
CA GLY A 373 -7.10 14.53 26.29
C GLY A 373 -8.19 15.53 26.66
N GLY A 374 -7.81 16.69 27.24
CA GLY A 374 -8.75 17.73 27.63
C GLY A 374 -9.28 17.60 29.07
N LEU A 375 -10.06 18.57 29.45
CA LEU A 375 -10.69 18.73 30.81
C LEU A 375 -12.20 18.66 30.77
N GLY A 376 -12.80 18.29 29.64
CA GLY A 376 -14.26 18.25 29.47
C GLY A 376 -14.88 19.64 29.56
N LYS A 377 -15.87 19.83 30.46
CA LYS A 377 -16.58 21.09 30.65
C LYS A 377 -15.91 22.02 31.68
N GLU A 378 -14.78 21.64 32.24
CA GLU A 378 -14.04 22.46 33.21
C GLU A 378 -13.41 23.66 32.51
N LYS A 379 -13.64 24.86 33.08
CA LYS A 379 -13.15 26.11 32.51
C LYS A 379 -11.81 26.49 33.11
N VAL A 380 -10.80 26.61 32.27
CA VAL A 380 -9.46 27.06 32.62
C VAL A 380 -9.34 28.55 32.34
N ARG A 381 -8.84 29.31 33.30
CA ARG A 381 -8.49 30.71 33.13
C ARG A 381 -7.16 30.85 32.42
N VAL A 382 -7.14 31.59 31.31
CA VAL A 382 -5.94 31.89 30.53
C VAL A 382 -5.65 33.40 30.68
N ASP A 383 -4.56 33.71 31.33
CA ASP A 383 -4.09 35.09 31.47
C ASP A 383 -3.18 35.44 30.28
N TYR A 384 -3.36 36.61 29.68
CA TYR A 384 -2.54 37.09 28.57
C TYR A 384 -2.35 38.58 28.62
N ARG A 385 -1.26 39.02 27.98
CA ARG A 385 -0.94 40.45 27.86
C ARG A 385 -1.29 40.94 26.47
N THR A 386 -2.14 41.96 26.36
CA THR A 386 -2.48 42.57 25.08
C THR A 386 -1.30 43.29 24.47
N VAL A 387 -1.34 43.60 23.16
CA VAL A 387 -0.34 44.38 22.45
C VAL A 387 -0.10 45.77 23.11
N ASP A 388 -1.16 46.32 23.72
CA ASP A 388 -1.12 47.61 24.47
C ASP A 388 -0.55 47.49 25.90
N GLY A 389 -0.07 46.31 26.29
CA GLY A 389 0.57 46.04 27.59
C GLY A 389 -0.40 45.85 28.77
N ARG A 390 -1.72 45.70 28.53
CA ARG A 390 -2.71 45.44 29.57
C ARG A 390 -2.83 43.95 29.83
N ASP A 391 -2.81 43.59 31.09
CA ASP A 391 -3.09 42.21 31.52
C ASP A 391 -4.62 41.97 31.49
N THR A 392 -5.01 40.89 30.81
CA THR A 392 -6.40 40.47 30.68
C THR A 392 -6.48 38.95 30.72
N TYR A 393 -7.70 38.42 30.80
CA TYR A 393 -7.88 36.96 30.85
C TYR A 393 -9.15 36.56 30.10
N TRP A 394 -9.21 35.27 29.70
CA TRP A 394 -10.44 34.61 29.24
C TRP A 394 -10.56 33.23 29.85
N TYR A 395 -11.71 32.60 29.72
CA TYR A 395 -11.94 31.20 30.12
C TYR A 395 -12.13 30.34 28.91
N ILE A 396 -11.49 29.15 28.95
CA ILE A 396 -11.58 28.16 27.89
C ILE A 396 -11.98 26.78 28.45
N GLU A 397 -12.84 26.07 27.76
CA GLU A 397 -13.04 24.63 27.93
C GLU A 397 -11.97 23.93 27.08
N TRP A 398 -10.98 23.33 27.72
CA TRP A 398 -9.86 22.74 27.00
C TRP A 398 -10.23 21.38 26.44
N GLU A 399 -10.30 21.25 25.11
CA GLU A 399 -10.64 20.01 24.37
C GLU A 399 -9.51 18.97 24.36
N GLY A 400 -8.27 19.34 24.68
CA GLY A 400 -7.09 18.49 24.57
C GLY A 400 -6.34 18.67 23.25
N VAL A 401 -5.03 18.40 23.30
CA VAL A 401 -4.14 18.52 22.11
C VAL A 401 -4.61 17.59 20.99
N LEU A 402 -4.98 16.35 21.30
CA LEU A 402 -5.37 15.35 20.31
C LEU A 402 -6.61 15.79 19.53
N ALA A 403 -7.65 16.26 20.26
CA ALA A 403 -8.88 16.77 19.66
C ALA A 403 -8.62 18.06 18.85
N ALA A 404 -7.81 18.98 19.38
CA ALA A 404 -7.46 20.22 18.69
C ALA A 404 -6.71 19.99 17.38
N VAL A 405 -5.77 19.05 17.33
CA VAL A 405 -5.05 18.69 16.10
C VAL A 405 -6.02 18.06 15.09
N LYS A 406 -6.87 17.12 15.53
CA LYS A 406 -7.90 16.47 14.69
C LYS A 406 -8.87 17.49 14.08
N ARG A 407 -9.41 18.39 14.88
CA ARG A 407 -10.29 19.47 14.43
C ARG A 407 -9.61 20.38 13.41
N ARG A 408 -8.37 20.84 13.71
CA ARG A 408 -7.60 21.70 12.77
C ARG A 408 -7.28 21.01 11.45
N TYR A 409 -7.06 19.70 11.46
CA TYR A 409 -6.87 18.91 10.25
C TYR A 409 -8.14 18.90 9.38
N GLN A 410 -9.29 18.74 10.00
CA GLN A 410 -10.59 18.76 9.31
C GLN A 410 -10.94 20.15 8.78
N GLU A 411 -10.63 21.22 9.53
CA GLU A 411 -10.91 22.61 9.18
C GLU A 411 -9.86 23.24 8.25
N ALA A 412 -8.78 22.52 7.91
CA ALA A 412 -7.68 23.07 7.11
C ALA A 412 -8.14 23.51 5.72
N GLN A 413 -7.94 24.78 5.40
CA GLN A 413 -8.37 25.42 4.14
C GLN A 413 -7.36 25.26 2.99
N SER A 414 -6.12 24.84 3.29
CA SER A 414 -5.07 24.61 2.28
C SER A 414 -4.45 23.24 2.42
N ASP A 415 -4.08 22.64 1.28
CA ASP A 415 -3.41 21.32 1.26
C ASP A 415 -2.09 21.33 2.02
N ALA A 416 -1.33 22.45 1.95
CA ALA A 416 -0.07 22.59 2.68
C ALA A 416 -0.27 22.58 4.21
N GLN A 417 -1.38 23.15 4.71
CA GLN A 417 -1.72 23.12 6.12
C GLN A 417 -2.20 21.73 6.53
N ARG A 418 -3.01 21.09 5.71
CA ARG A 418 -3.47 19.71 5.92
C ARG A 418 -2.30 18.74 5.94
N GLU A 419 -1.35 18.86 5.02
CA GLU A 419 -0.14 18.03 4.97
C GLU A 419 0.74 18.17 6.22
N LYS A 420 0.92 19.39 6.72
CA LYS A 420 1.67 19.64 7.97
C LYS A 420 0.99 18.98 9.18
N LEU A 421 -0.33 18.98 9.24
CA LEU A 421 -1.08 18.37 10.34
C LEU A 421 -1.17 16.85 10.18
N ALA A 422 -1.23 16.34 8.95
CA ALA A 422 -1.21 14.90 8.66
C ALA A 422 0.03 14.19 9.23
N ALA A 423 1.16 14.90 9.37
CA ALA A 423 2.38 14.37 9.97
C ALA A 423 2.22 13.90 11.43
N TYR A 424 1.14 14.30 12.13
CA TYR A 424 0.86 13.89 13.50
C TYR A 424 -0.16 12.75 13.61
N PHE A 425 -0.62 12.21 12.47
CA PHE A 425 -1.55 11.10 12.44
C PHE A 425 -0.81 9.79 12.20
N ALA A 426 -1.28 8.75 12.86
CA ALA A 426 -0.92 7.37 12.58
C ALA A 426 -2.17 6.56 12.28
N THR A 427 -2.04 5.61 11.37
CA THR A 427 -3.10 4.65 11.05
C THR A 427 -3.08 3.56 12.11
N VAL A 428 -4.19 3.44 12.86
CA VAL A 428 -4.35 2.43 13.92
C VAL A 428 -5.47 1.45 13.55
N PRO A 429 -5.40 0.17 13.99
CA PRO A 429 -6.50 -0.77 13.79
C PRO A 429 -7.82 -0.26 14.38
N CYS A 430 -8.93 -0.53 13.71
CA CYS A 430 -10.26 -0.18 14.20
C CYS A 430 -10.57 -0.95 15.49
N GLU A 431 -10.92 -0.26 16.57
CA GLU A 431 -11.19 -0.89 17.88
C GLU A 431 -12.34 -1.91 17.82
N THR A 432 -13.39 -1.65 17.04
CA THR A 432 -14.59 -2.50 16.95
C THR A 432 -14.34 -3.81 16.24
N CYS A 433 -13.61 -3.81 15.12
CA CYS A 433 -13.32 -5.03 14.37
C CYS A 433 -11.88 -5.54 14.58
N GLY A 434 -11.05 -4.89 15.37
CA GLY A 434 -9.67 -5.27 15.58
C GLY A 434 -8.83 -5.32 14.29
N GLY A 435 -9.16 -4.52 13.28
CA GLY A 435 -8.51 -4.55 11.96
C GLY A 435 -9.21 -5.46 10.94
N LYS A 436 -10.11 -6.36 11.36
CA LYS A 436 -10.69 -7.45 10.54
C LYS A 436 -11.70 -7.00 9.49
N ARG A 437 -12.05 -5.73 9.38
CA ARG A 437 -12.88 -5.08 8.35
C ARG A 437 -14.36 -5.50 8.31
N LEU A 438 -14.73 -6.66 8.82
CA LEU A 438 -16.07 -7.23 8.77
C LEU A 438 -16.78 -7.16 10.11
N LYS A 439 -18.10 -7.38 10.09
CA LYS A 439 -18.93 -7.50 11.30
C LYS A 439 -18.58 -8.76 12.08
N PRO A 440 -18.72 -8.77 13.43
CA PRO A 440 -18.43 -9.95 14.26
C PRO A 440 -19.22 -11.18 13.86
N GLU A 441 -20.49 -11.02 13.46
CA GLU A 441 -21.38 -12.13 13.06
C GLU A 441 -20.84 -12.81 11.79
N ILE A 442 -20.32 -12.05 10.83
CA ILE A 442 -19.74 -12.58 9.59
C ILE A 442 -18.40 -13.25 9.85
N LEU A 443 -17.59 -12.70 10.77
CA LEU A 443 -16.33 -13.30 11.21
C LEU A 443 -16.53 -14.62 11.97
N ALA A 444 -17.72 -14.83 12.53
CA ALA A 444 -18.07 -16.09 13.20
C ALA A 444 -18.48 -17.21 12.23
N VAL A 445 -18.50 -16.97 10.92
CA VAL A 445 -18.72 -18.03 9.91
C VAL A 445 -17.37 -18.66 9.55
N THR A 446 -17.30 -20.01 9.63
CA THR A 446 -16.03 -20.71 9.42
C THR A 446 -16.13 -21.79 8.34
N VAL A 447 -15.01 -22.03 7.67
CA VAL A 447 -14.76 -23.18 6.80
C VAL A 447 -13.59 -23.95 7.40
N ASN A 448 -13.81 -25.20 7.76
CA ASN A 448 -12.81 -26.03 8.47
C ASN A 448 -12.21 -25.32 9.71
N GLY A 449 -13.07 -24.62 10.50
CA GLY A 449 -12.68 -23.92 11.73
C GLY A 449 -11.96 -22.58 11.53
N LYS A 450 -11.80 -22.10 10.29
CA LYS A 450 -11.18 -20.79 9.98
C LYS A 450 -12.21 -19.82 9.44
N SER A 451 -12.21 -18.58 9.94
CA SER A 451 -12.99 -17.47 9.39
C SER A 451 -12.40 -17.00 8.05
N ILE A 452 -13.16 -16.21 7.29
CA ILE A 452 -12.64 -15.62 6.05
C ILE A 452 -11.43 -14.71 6.33
N HIS A 453 -11.41 -14.02 7.47
CA HIS A 453 -10.28 -13.19 7.87
C HIS A 453 -9.04 -14.05 8.19
N ASP A 454 -9.20 -15.10 8.98
CA ASP A 454 -8.08 -16.00 9.32
C ASP A 454 -7.40 -16.56 8.05
N VAL A 455 -8.19 -16.85 7.02
CA VAL A 455 -7.67 -17.29 5.72
C VAL A 455 -6.95 -16.17 4.97
N THR A 456 -7.46 -14.94 5.03
CA THR A 456 -6.82 -13.81 4.34
C THR A 456 -5.57 -13.29 5.08
N GLU A 457 -5.45 -13.55 6.37
CA GLU A 457 -4.28 -13.23 7.19
C GLU A 457 -3.11 -14.21 6.94
N MET A 458 -3.40 -15.44 6.48
CA MET A 458 -2.36 -16.40 6.11
C MET A 458 -1.49 -15.90 4.95
N ALA A 459 -0.22 -16.27 4.96
CA ALA A 459 0.64 -16.12 3.79
C ALA A 459 0.09 -16.95 2.61
N ALA A 460 0.37 -16.55 1.37
CA ALA A 460 -0.15 -17.24 0.18
C ALA A 460 0.20 -18.73 0.15
N SER A 461 1.43 -19.08 0.57
CA SER A 461 1.87 -20.48 0.71
C SER A 461 1.07 -21.27 1.77
N GLU A 462 0.75 -20.63 2.90
CA GLU A 462 -0.03 -21.25 3.98
C GLU A 462 -1.51 -21.40 3.57
N SER A 463 -2.08 -20.36 2.94
CA SER A 463 -3.42 -20.43 2.35
C SER A 463 -3.52 -21.56 1.33
N LEU A 464 -2.51 -21.72 0.46
CA LEU A 464 -2.48 -22.80 -0.53
C LEU A 464 -2.50 -24.17 0.17
N ALA A 465 -1.63 -24.39 1.16
CA ALA A 465 -1.59 -25.62 1.94
C ALA A 465 -2.91 -25.88 2.68
N PHE A 466 -3.54 -24.85 3.24
CA PHE A 466 -4.86 -24.96 3.86
C PHE A 466 -5.89 -25.45 2.85
N PHE A 467 -6.02 -24.85 1.67
CA PHE A 467 -6.98 -25.27 0.66
C PHE A 467 -6.65 -26.65 0.06
N GLU A 468 -5.40 -27.07 0.02
CA GLU A 468 -5.00 -28.42 -0.40
C GLU A 468 -5.43 -29.49 0.62
N SER A 469 -5.51 -29.13 1.90
CA SER A 469 -5.91 -30.03 2.99
C SER A 469 -7.42 -30.22 3.14
N LEU A 470 -8.26 -29.38 2.46
CA LEU A 470 -9.72 -29.45 2.60
C LEU A 470 -10.32 -30.69 1.93
N ASP A 471 -11.12 -31.41 2.69
CA ASP A 471 -11.91 -32.57 2.21
C ASP A 471 -13.41 -32.30 2.43
N PHE A 472 -14.14 -32.04 1.35
CA PHE A 472 -15.59 -31.82 1.38
C PHE A 472 -16.34 -33.09 1.00
N LYS A 473 -17.47 -33.35 1.67
CA LYS A 473 -18.31 -34.55 1.43
C LYS A 473 -19.75 -34.20 1.11
N GLY A 474 -20.44 -35.07 0.43
CA GLY A 474 -21.86 -34.92 0.13
C GLY A 474 -22.14 -33.69 -0.76
N GLN A 475 -23.24 -32.99 -0.49
CA GLN A 475 -23.67 -31.82 -1.27
C GLN A 475 -22.67 -30.66 -1.21
N ALA A 476 -21.98 -30.47 -0.08
CA ALA A 476 -20.95 -29.43 0.06
C ALA A 476 -19.78 -29.66 -0.92
N ALA A 477 -19.41 -30.88 -1.23
CA ALA A 477 -18.36 -31.22 -2.19
C ALA A 477 -18.68 -30.73 -3.60
N VAL A 478 -19.93 -30.92 -4.04
CA VAL A 478 -20.39 -30.50 -5.38
C VAL A 478 -20.23 -28.97 -5.57
N ILE A 479 -20.44 -28.21 -4.51
CA ILE A 479 -20.36 -26.74 -4.52
C ILE A 479 -18.91 -26.28 -4.31
N ALA A 480 -18.21 -26.85 -3.33
CA ALA A 480 -16.91 -26.37 -2.90
C ALA A 480 -15.78 -26.72 -3.87
N ILE A 481 -15.76 -27.91 -4.47
CA ILE A 481 -14.65 -28.40 -5.30
C ILE A 481 -14.31 -27.44 -6.46
N PRO A 482 -15.28 -26.96 -7.27
CA PRO A 482 -14.96 -26.03 -8.35
C PRO A 482 -14.40 -24.69 -7.83
N ILE A 483 -14.95 -24.18 -6.72
CA ILE A 483 -14.52 -22.90 -6.12
C ILE A 483 -13.11 -23.04 -5.56
N VAL A 484 -12.83 -24.10 -4.82
CA VAL A 484 -11.51 -24.36 -4.22
C VAL A 484 -10.45 -24.58 -5.31
N LYS A 485 -10.80 -25.20 -6.42
CA LYS A 485 -9.90 -25.35 -7.57
C LYS A 485 -9.41 -23.98 -8.05
N GLU A 486 -10.33 -23.04 -8.29
CA GLU A 486 -10.01 -21.69 -8.74
C GLU A 486 -9.14 -20.93 -7.71
N ILE A 487 -9.45 -21.07 -6.41
CA ILE A 487 -8.64 -20.46 -5.33
C ILE A 487 -7.22 -21.03 -5.34
N ARG A 488 -7.07 -22.35 -5.44
CA ARG A 488 -5.76 -23.04 -5.44
C ARG A 488 -4.92 -22.65 -6.65
N GLU A 489 -5.51 -22.54 -7.83
CA GLU A 489 -4.80 -22.13 -9.04
C GLU A 489 -4.25 -20.70 -8.89
N ARG A 490 -5.07 -19.75 -8.42
CA ARG A 490 -4.65 -18.36 -8.22
C ARG A 490 -3.60 -18.22 -7.10
N LEU A 491 -3.74 -18.96 -6.00
CA LEU A 491 -2.72 -18.99 -4.94
C LEU A 491 -1.39 -19.57 -5.45
N ARG A 492 -1.46 -20.63 -6.26
CA ARG A 492 -0.26 -21.24 -6.86
C ARG A 492 0.47 -20.25 -7.75
N PHE A 493 -0.24 -19.45 -8.56
CA PHE A 493 0.41 -18.40 -9.35
C PHE A 493 1.10 -17.35 -8.49
N LEU A 494 0.52 -16.94 -7.35
CA LEU A 494 1.20 -16.03 -6.42
C LEU A 494 2.49 -16.64 -5.86
N VAL A 495 2.48 -17.92 -5.53
CA VAL A 495 3.67 -18.65 -5.05
C VAL A 495 4.72 -18.79 -6.16
N ASP A 496 4.31 -19.12 -7.38
CA ASP A 496 5.20 -19.30 -8.54
C ASP A 496 5.94 -18.00 -8.91
N VAL A 497 5.30 -16.83 -8.77
CA VAL A 497 5.96 -15.53 -9.00
C VAL A 497 6.78 -15.02 -7.79
N GLY A 498 7.00 -15.87 -6.76
CA GLY A 498 7.80 -15.50 -5.59
C GLY A 498 7.11 -14.56 -4.59
N LEU A 499 5.77 -14.59 -4.52
CA LEU A 499 4.97 -13.82 -3.56
C LEU A 499 4.34 -14.70 -2.47
N ASP A 500 4.99 -15.82 -2.17
CA ASP A 500 4.56 -16.85 -1.22
C ASP A 500 4.40 -16.33 0.22
N TYR A 501 5.10 -15.27 0.57
CA TYR A 501 5.08 -14.61 1.89
C TYR A 501 3.97 -13.56 2.05
N LEU A 502 3.31 -13.11 0.97
CA LEU A 502 2.27 -12.08 1.04
C LEU A 502 0.97 -12.64 1.62
N THR A 503 0.34 -11.86 2.50
CA THR A 503 -1.01 -12.15 2.99
C THR A 503 -2.07 -11.58 2.03
N LEU A 504 -3.22 -12.27 1.91
CA LEU A 504 -4.29 -11.82 1.03
C LEU A 504 -4.96 -10.52 1.50
N GLU A 505 -4.90 -10.21 2.80
CA GLU A 505 -5.47 -8.99 3.39
C GLU A 505 -4.58 -7.76 3.20
N ARG A 506 -3.30 -7.94 2.83
CA ARG A 506 -2.34 -6.84 2.68
C ARG A 506 -2.87 -5.79 1.70
N ALA A 507 -2.93 -4.55 2.14
CA ALA A 507 -3.41 -3.44 1.32
C ALA A 507 -2.46 -3.18 0.13
N THR A 508 -3.01 -3.03 -1.07
CA THR A 508 -2.20 -2.81 -2.30
C THR A 508 -1.37 -1.53 -2.25
N ALA A 509 -1.82 -0.52 -1.48
CA ALA A 509 -1.07 0.72 -1.27
C ALA A 509 0.25 0.54 -0.48
N THR A 510 0.43 -0.60 0.21
CA THR A 510 1.65 -0.92 0.99
C THR A 510 2.63 -1.82 0.22
N LEU A 511 2.29 -2.20 -1.00
CA LEU A 511 3.13 -3.05 -1.84
C LEU A 511 4.24 -2.22 -2.49
N SER A 512 5.41 -2.82 -2.63
CA SER A 512 6.45 -2.29 -3.52
C SER A 512 6.00 -2.34 -4.98
N GLY A 513 6.65 -1.55 -5.85
CA GLY A 513 6.35 -1.56 -7.29
C GLY A 513 6.47 -2.95 -7.90
N GLY A 514 7.53 -3.68 -7.58
CA GLY A 514 7.75 -5.05 -8.05
C GLY A 514 6.73 -6.06 -7.51
N GLU A 515 6.32 -5.98 -6.23
CA GLU A 515 5.25 -6.82 -5.68
C GLU A 515 3.92 -6.60 -6.42
N ALA A 516 3.54 -5.35 -6.64
CA ALA A 516 2.30 -5.01 -7.34
C ALA A 516 2.32 -5.49 -8.80
N GLN A 517 3.44 -5.37 -9.49
CA GLN A 517 3.63 -5.84 -10.87
C GLN A 517 3.51 -7.37 -10.96
N ARG A 518 4.14 -8.11 -10.04
CA ARG A 518 4.06 -9.58 -9.99
C ARG A 518 2.66 -10.09 -9.65
N ILE A 519 1.90 -9.37 -8.80
CA ILE A 519 0.49 -9.68 -8.56
C ILE A 519 -0.31 -9.58 -9.87
N ARG A 520 -0.07 -8.54 -10.67
CA ARG A 520 -0.74 -8.40 -11.99
C ARG A 520 -0.32 -9.52 -12.93
N LEU A 521 0.98 -9.84 -12.97
CA LEU A 521 1.48 -10.97 -13.77
C LEU A 521 0.79 -12.28 -13.38
N ALA A 522 0.72 -12.60 -12.08
CA ALA A 522 0.03 -13.76 -11.55
C ALA A 522 -1.45 -13.78 -11.96
N THR A 523 -2.14 -12.63 -11.92
CA THR A 523 -3.54 -12.50 -12.31
C THR A 523 -3.73 -12.75 -13.80
N GLN A 524 -2.83 -12.25 -14.66
CA GLN A 524 -2.91 -12.44 -16.11
C GLN A 524 -2.63 -13.89 -16.52
N ILE A 525 -1.66 -14.54 -15.88
CA ILE A 525 -1.40 -15.98 -16.09
C ILE A 525 -2.62 -16.80 -15.68
N GLY A 526 -3.24 -16.45 -14.53
CA GLY A 526 -4.47 -17.07 -14.06
C GLY A 526 -5.65 -16.95 -15.01
N ALA A 527 -5.67 -15.92 -15.86
CA ALA A 527 -6.70 -15.75 -16.89
C ALA A 527 -6.55 -16.76 -18.06
N GLY A 528 -5.39 -17.42 -18.20
CA GLY A 528 -5.15 -18.48 -19.20
C GLY A 528 -5.31 -18.03 -20.66
N LEU A 529 -5.06 -16.74 -20.93
CA LEU A 529 -5.18 -16.20 -22.30
C LEU A 529 -4.08 -16.75 -23.19
N MET A 530 -4.43 -17.04 -24.44
CA MET A 530 -3.52 -17.55 -25.46
C MET A 530 -3.51 -16.64 -26.68
N GLY A 531 -2.37 -16.56 -27.38
CA GLY A 531 -2.21 -15.73 -28.57
C GLY A 531 -2.18 -14.23 -28.28
N VAL A 532 -1.81 -13.82 -27.07
CA VAL A 532 -1.70 -12.44 -26.58
C VAL A 532 -0.24 -11.98 -26.65
N LEU A 533 -0.04 -10.70 -26.88
CA LEU A 533 1.25 -10.03 -26.74
C LEU A 533 1.34 -9.42 -25.33
N TYR A 534 2.13 -10.00 -24.45
CA TYR A 534 2.43 -9.44 -23.13
C TYR A 534 3.67 -8.56 -23.22
N ILE A 535 3.57 -7.34 -22.67
CA ILE A 535 4.68 -6.40 -22.58
C ILE A 535 4.93 -6.04 -21.12
N LEU A 536 6.12 -6.39 -20.61
CA LEU A 536 6.49 -6.20 -19.21
C LEU A 536 7.63 -5.18 -19.08
N ASP A 537 7.55 -4.31 -18.07
CA ASP A 537 8.56 -3.30 -17.76
C ASP A 537 9.37 -3.75 -16.54
N GLU A 538 10.61 -4.18 -16.75
CA GLU A 538 11.57 -4.54 -15.70
C GLU A 538 10.97 -5.42 -14.57
N PRO A 539 10.42 -6.60 -14.87
CA PRO A 539 9.73 -7.42 -13.87
C PRO A 539 10.67 -8.03 -12.81
N SER A 540 11.99 -8.04 -13.02
CA SER A 540 13.00 -8.50 -12.06
C SER A 540 13.31 -7.50 -10.94
N ILE A 541 12.75 -6.28 -10.99
CA ILE A 541 13.05 -5.21 -10.03
C ILE A 541 12.80 -5.65 -8.59
N GLY A 542 13.79 -5.39 -7.72
CA GLY A 542 13.71 -5.68 -6.28
C GLY A 542 13.66 -7.16 -5.94
N LEU A 543 14.03 -8.03 -6.90
CA LEU A 543 14.12 -9.46 -6.71
C LEU A 543 15.52 -9.90 -6.26
N HIS A 544 15.54 -10.78 -5.28
CA HIS A 544 16.72 -11.61 -5.05
C HIS A 544 16.90 -12.60 -6.20
N GLN A 545 18.14 -12.99 -6.53
CA GLN A 545 18.44 -13.89 -7.67
C GLN A 545 17.64 -15.21 -7.62
N ARG A 546 17.44 -15.77 -6.42
CA ARG A 546 16.58 -16.95 -6.22
C ARG A 546 15.14 -16.73 -6.70
N ASP A 547 14.60 -15.54 -6.43
CA ASP A 547 13.22 -15.22 -6.80
C ASP A 547 13.15 -14.86 -8.30
N ASN A 548 14.23 -14.35 -8.87
CA ASN A 548 14.38 -14.07 -10.31
C ASN A 548 14.35 -15.37 -11.14
N GLU A 549 15.00 -16.44 -10.70
CA GLU A 549 14.92 -17.76 -11.36
C GLU A 549 13.46 -18.25 -11.46
N ARG A 550 12.64 -18.03 -10.42
CA ARG A 550 11.20 -18.37 -10.44
C ARG A 550 10.42 -17.50 -11.41
N LEU A 551 10.75 -16.21 -11.47
CA LEU A 551 10.13 -15.28 -12.42
C LEU A 551 10.41 -15.70 -13.85
N ILE A 552 11.67 -16.02 -14.21
CA ILE A 552 12.07 -16.49 -15.53
C ILE A 552 11.26 -17.73 -15.91
N ALA A 553 11.19 -18.75 -15.04
CA ALA A 553 10.38 -19.94 -15.27
C ALA A 553 8.90 -19.63 -15.50
N THR A 554 8.39 -18.58 -14.85
CA THR A 554 7.02 -18.09 -15.03
C THR A 554 6.80 -17.43 -16.38
N LEU A 555 7.76 -16.64 -16.86
CA LEU A 555 7.74 -16.01 -18.19
C LEU A 555 7.83 -17.05 -19.30
N GLU A 556 8.72 -18.05 -19.15
CA GLU A 556 8.83 -19.20 -20.07
C GLU A 556 7.49 -19.97 -20.15
N ARG A 557 6.85 -20.22 -19.01
CA ARG A 557 5.53 -20.87 -18.99
C ARG A 557 4.47 -20.03 -19.69
N LEU A 558 4.49 -18.71 -19.55
CA LEU A 558 3.57 -17.79 -20.24
C LEU A 558 3.78 -17.85 -21.75
N ARG A 559 5.04 -17.91 -22.23
CA ARG A 559 5.41 -18.15 -23.62
C ARG A 559 4.88 -19.52 -24.10
N ASP A 560 5.14 -20.58 -23.34
CA ASP A 560 4.77 -21.96 -23.71
C ASP A 560 3.26 -22.18 -23.82
N LEU A 561 2.44 -21.26 -23.25
CA LEU A 561 1.00 -21.21 -23.49
C LEU A 561 0.64 -20.65 -24.89
N GLY A 562 1.61 -20.32 -25.74
CA GLY A 562 1.40 -19.77 -27.08
C GLY A 562 1.20 -18.25 -27.06
N ASN A 563 1.90 -17.54 -26.20
CA ASN A 563 1.91 -16.09 -26.13
C ASN A 563 3.27 -15.51 -26.55
N THR A 564 3.25 -14.32 -27.13
CA THR A 564 4.47 -13.54 -27.33
C THR A 564 4.73 -12.72 -26.07
N VAL A 565 5.91 -12.89 -25.46
CA VAL A 565 6.28 -12.20 -24.21
C VAL A 565 7.43 -11.26 -24.49
N VAL A 566 7.19 -9.96 -24.47
CA VAL A 566 8.21 -8.91 -24.65
C VAL A 566 8.53 -8.31 -23.28
N VAL A 567 9.80 -8.34 -22.90
CA VAL A 567 10.27 -7.86 -21.61
C VAL A 567 11.33 -6.78 -21.81
N VAL A 568 11.13 -5.61 -21.24
CA VAL A 568 12.19 -4.60 -21.12
C VAL A 568 13.00 -4.97 -19.89
N GLU A 569 14.28 -5.33 -20.06
CA GLU A 569 15.09 -5.87 -18.96
C GLU A 569 16.58 -5.52 -19.04
N HIS A 570 17.22 -5.53 -17.85
CA HIS A 570 18.65 -5.31 -17.67
C HIS A 570 19.33 -6.45 -16.90
N ASP A 571 18.56 -7.42 -16.40
CA ASP A 571 19.07 -8.55 -15.67
C ASP A 571 19.76 -9.57 -16.59
N GLU A 572 20.97 -9.98 -16.24
CA GLU A 572 21.79 -10.88 -17.05
C GLU A 572 21.13 -12.26 -17.25
N ASP A 573 20.55 -12.83 -16.19
CA ASP A 573 19.96 -14.16 -16.25
C ASP A 573 18.70 -14.16 -17.13
N THR A 574 17.89 -13.10 -17.06
CA THR A 574 16.70 -12.92 -17.92
C THR A 574 17.10 -12.73 -19.39
N ILE A 575 18.14 -11.94 -19.69
CA ILE A 575 18.64 -11.75 -21.06
C ILE A 575 19.17 -13.07 -21.62
N ARG A 576 19.87 -13.88 -20.84
CA ARG A 576 20.42 -15.19 -21.27
C ARG A 576 19.34 -16.26 -21.47
N ALA A 577 18.21 -16.15 -20.74
CA ALA A 577 17.07 -17.07 -20.86
C ALA A 577 16.13 -16.73 -22.02
N ALA A 578 16.28 -15.56 -22.64
CA ALA A 578 15.45 -15.13 -23.77
C ALA A 578 15.68 -16.00 -25.02
N ASP A 579 14.61 -16.18 -25.81
CA ASP A 579 14.69 -16.79 -27.13
C ASP A 579 15.27 -15.78 -28.15
N PHE A 580 14.92 -14.50 -27.99
CA PHE A 580 15.34 -13.40 -28.85
C PHE A 580 15.65 -12.15 -28.03
N VAL A 581 16.72 -11.44 -28.36
CA VAL A 581 17.17 -10.22 -27.67
C VAL A 581 17.29 -9.09 -28.68
N VAL A 582 16.82 -7.90 -28.28
CA VAL A 582 16.98 -6.65 -29.01
C VAL A 582 17.78 -5.68 -28.15
N ASP A 583 18.96 -5.29 -28.59
CA ASP A 583 19.81 -4.32 -27.89
C ASP A 583 19.66 -2.93 -28.51
N MET A 584 19.22 -1.97 -27.68
CA MET A 584 18.95 -0.59 -28.06
C MET A 584 20.11 0.32 -27.65
N GLY A 585 20.56 1.16 -28.58
CA GLY A 585 21.68 2.07 -28.32
C GLY A 585 21.94 3.05 -29.45
N PRO A 586 23.23 3.40 -29.70
CA PRO A 586 24.45 3.06 -28.94
C PRO A 586 24.56 3.83 -27.61
N GLY A 587 23.84 4.95 -27.44
CA GLY A 587 23.85 5.83 -26.26
C GLY A 587 22.48 6.05 -25.66
N ALA A 588 22.35 7.11 -24.87
CA ALA A 588 21.10 7.55 -24.23
C ALA A 588 20.55 8.82 -24.91
N GLY A 589 19.25 9.08 -24.79
CA GLY A 589 18.59 10.28 -25.31
C GLY A 589 18.79 10.41 -26.83
N GLU A 590 19.32 11.56 -27.27
CA GLU A 590 19.56 11.85 -28.70
C GLU A 590 20.62 10.93 -29.33
N HIS A 591 21.51 10.34 -28.52
CA HIS A 591 22.52 9.38 -28.97
C HIS A 591 22.03 7.92 -29.01
N GLY A 592 20.79 7.68 -28.57
CA GLY A 592 20.12 6.39 -28.58
C GLY A 592 19.16 6.22 -29.76
N GLY A 593 18.16 5.39 -29.57
CA GLY A 593 17.04 5.22 -30.51
C GLY A 593 17.31 4.34 -31.71
N GLN A 594 18.35 3.53 -31.70
CA GLN A 594 18.70 2.57 -32.78
C GLN A 594 18.78 1.15 -32.24
N VAL A 595 18.48 0.18 -33.08
CA VAL A 595 18.78 -1.25 -32.80
C VAL A 595 20.24 -1.52 -33.15
N ILE A 596 21.03 -1.89 -32.16
CA ILE A 596 22.46 -2.20 -32.31
C ILE A 596 22.65 -3.68 -32.67
N ALA A 597 21.88 -4.54 -32.02
CA ALA A 597 21.89 -5.97 -32.26
C ALA A 597 20.49 -6.54 -32.06
N ALA A 598 20.13 -7.54 -32.87
CA ALA A 598 18.90 -8.29 -32.71
C ALA A 598 19.17 -9.75 -33.14
N GLY A 599 18.70 -10.71 -32.33
CA GLY A 599 18.93 -12.13 -32.58
C GLY A 599 18.88 -12.95 -31.30
N THR A 600 19.36 -14.18 -31.35
CA THR A 600 19.54 -15.02 -30.18
C THR A 600 20.55 -14.40 -29.21
N PRO A 601 20.49 -14.70 -27.88
CA PRO A 601 21.49 -14.23 -26.93
C PRO A 601 22.94 -14.45 -27.37
N ALA A 602 23.22 -15.59 -28.02
CA ALA A 602 24.56 -15.92 -28.53
C ALA A 602 25.00 -14.98 -29.66
N GLU A 603 24.10 -14.65 -30.58
CA GLU A 603 24.37 -13.72 -31.70
C GLU A 603 24.60 -12.31 -31.18
N VAL A 604 23.77 -11.86 -30.25
CA VAL A 604 23.91 -10.53 -29.61
C VAL A 604 25.24 -10.44 -28.86
N MET A 605 25.64 -11.45 -28.08
CA MET A 605 26.93 -11.50 -27.38
C MET A 605 28.14 -11.44 -28.34
N ALA A 606 28.00 -11.92 -29.56
CA ALA A 606 29.05 -11.90 -30.56
C ALA A 606 29.18 -10.53 -31.27
N THR A 607 28.17 -9.65 -31.13
CA THR A 607 28.17 -8.37 -31.83
C THR A 607 29.22 -7.43 -31.26
N GLU A 608 30.05 -6.85 -32.17
CA GLU A 608 31.01 -5.82 -31.81
C GLU A 608 30.32 -4.44 -31.73
N GLY A 609 30.75 -3.60 -30.79
CA GLY A 609 30.20 -2.25 -30.60
C GLY A 609 28.93 -2.16 -29.74
N SER A 610 28.36 -3.27 -29.32
CA SER A 610 27.29 -3.32 -28.30
C SER A 610 27.92 -3.35 -26.91
N ILE A 611 27.55 -2.37 -26.08
CA ILE A 611 27.98 -2.30 -24.67
C ILE A 611 27.37 -3.47 -23.87
N THR A 612 26.12 -3.81 -24.16
CA THR A 612 25.44 -4.96 -23.56
C THR A 612 26.18 -6.27 -23.89
N ALA A 613 26.55 -6.46 -25.14
CA ALA A 613 27.30 -7.63 -25.56
C ALA A 613 28.68 -7.73 -24.88
N ASP A 614 29.35 -6.60 -24.66
CA ASP A 614 30.64 -6.55 -23.96
C ASP A 614 30.52 -7.04 -22.51
N TYR A 615 29.45 -6.69 -21.80
CA TYR A 615 29.21 -7.17 -20.44
C TYR A 615 28.80 -8.65 -20.43
N LEU A 616 27.83 -9.05 -21.24
CA LEU A 616 27.37 -10.44 -21.32
C LEU A 616 28.45 -11.43 -21.74
N SER A 617 29.37 -11.01 -22.61
CA SER A 617 30.50 -11.85 -23.04
C SER A 617 31.70 -11.81 -22.09
N GLY A 618 31.71 -10.92 -21.09
CA GLY A 618 32.81 -10.70 -20.16
C GLY A 618 33.99 -9.89 -20.74
N ARG A 619 33.82 -9.28 -21.94
CA ARG A 619 34.81 -8.31 -22.47
C ARG A 619 34.93 -7.07 -21.60
N ARG A 620 33.81 -6.62 -21.05
CA ARG A 620 33.73 -5.61 -19.98
C ARG A 620 33.20 -6.22 -18.70
N ARG A 621 33.59 -5.67 -17.55
CA ARG A 621 33.14 -6.12 -16.26
C ARG A 621 33.28 -5.03 -15.20
N ILE A 622 32.47 -5.10 -14.15
CA ILE A 622 32.67 -4.36 -12.91
C ILE A 622 33.62 -5.20 -12.04
N ALA A 623 34.84 -4.70 -11.87
CA ALA A 623 35.87 -5.44 -11.14
C ALA A 623 35.63 -5.42 -9.62
N VAL A 624 35.93 -6.54 -8.97
CA VAL A 624 36.00 -6.61 -7.49
C VAL A 624 37.14 -5.71 -7.01
N PRO A 625 36.93 -4.86 -5.97
CA PRO A 625 38.00 -4.05 -5.38
C PRO A 625 39.19 -4.92 -4.90
N ALA A 626 40.42 -4.49 -5.21
CA ALA A 626 41.62 -5.22 -4.81
C ALA A 626 41.77 -5.35 -3.29
N GLU A 627 41.34 -4.34 -2.55
CA GLU A 627 41.36 -4.30 -1.11
C GLU A 627 39.99 -3.84 -0.58
N ARG A 628 39.51 -4.49 0.49
CA ARG A 628 38.32 -4.05 1.22
C ARG A 628 38.69 -3.03 2.26
N ARG A 629 37.85 -1.98 2.43
CA ARG A 629 38.07 -0.99 3.48
C ARG A 629 37.78 -1.59 4.85
N HIS A 630 38.63 -1.29 5.82
CA HIS A 630 38.41 -1.65 7.21
C HIS A 630 37.78 -0.46 7.98
N PRO A 631 36.86 -0.70 8.93
CA PRO A 631 36.23 0.35 9.71
C PRO A 631 37.24 1.04 10.59
N LYS A 632 37.57 2.31 10.29
CA LYS A 632 38.53 3.12 11.10
C LYS A 632 37.90 3.74 12.34
N ARG A 633 36.59 3.83 12.43
CA ARG A 633 35.81 4.53 13.45
C ARG A 633 34.88 3.62 14.25
N GLY A 634 35.04 2.30 14.16
CA GLY A 634 34.16 1.33 14.80
C GLY A 634 32.81 1.20 14.07
N SER A 635 31.74 0.89 14.78
CA SER A 635 30.44 0.59 14.20
C SER A 635 29.30 1.41 14.83
N LEU A 636 28.24 1.58 14.06
CA LEU A 636 26.90 1.92 14.52
C LEU A 636 26.18 0.62 14.88
N LYS A 637 25.62 0.51 16.08
CA LYS A 637 24.95 -0.71 16.54
C LYS A 637 23.55 -0.41 17.06
N MET A 638 22.54 -1.06 16.45
CA MET A 638 21.15 -1.06 16.89
C MET A 638 20.80 -2.44 17.42
N THR A 639 20.15 -2.52 18.58
CA THR A 639 19.79 -3.79 19.22
C THR A 639 18.29 -3.86 19.44
N GLY A 640 17.75 -5.05 19.29
CA GLY A 640 16.36 -5.35 19.65
C GLY A 640 15.29 -4.80 18.71
N ALA A 641 15.57 -4.76 17.42
CA ALA A 641 14.57 -4.37 16.43
C ALA A 641 13.51 -5.48 16.24
N THR A 642 12.22 -5.12 16.32
CA THR A 642 11.08 -6.05 16.29
C THR A 642 9.92 -5.55 15.42
N GLU A 643 10.15 -4.61 14.50
CA GLU A 643 9.11 -4.12 13.58
C GLU A 643 8.71 -5.20 12.57
N ASN A 644 7.43 -5.37 12.32
CA ASN A 644 6.85 -6.37 11.42
C ASN A 644 7.37 -7.80 11.73
N ASN A 645 8.04 -8.43 10.78
CA ASN A 645 8.57 -9.80 10.93
C ASN A 645 9.92 -9.90 11.62
N LEU A 646 10.53 -8.79 12.07
CA LEU A 646 11.86 -8.81 12.69
C LEU A 646 11.88 -9.55 14.03
N GLN A 647 12.82 -10.50 14.20
CA GLN A 647 12.95 -11.36 15.36
C GLN A 647 14.04 -10.85 16.32
N ASN A 648 13.82 -9.69 16.99
CA ASN A 648 14.74 -9.11 17.96
C ASN A 648 16.16 -8.90 17.39
N VAL A 649 16.23 -8.32 16.20
CA VAL A 649 17.48 -8.21 15.42
C VAL A 649 18.48 -7.24 16.05
N THR A 650 19.74 -7.64 16.00
CA THR A 650 20.88 -6.75 16.31
C THR A 650 21.62 -6.45 15.02
N LEU A 651 21.56 -5.19 14.58
CA LEU A 651 22.25 -4.68 13.40
C LEU A 651 23.55 -3.99 13.80
N GLU A 652 24.65 -4.30 13.11
CA GLU A 652 25.93 -3.64 13.29
C GLU A 652 26.49 -3.18 11.94
N VAL A 653 26.61 -1.86 11.74
CA VAL A 653 27.07 -1.25 10.50
C VAL A 653 28.45 -0.62 10.73
N PRO A 654 29.50 -1.08 10.04
CA PRO A 654 30.83 -0.48 10.12
C PRO A 654 30.83 0.96 9.58
N ILE A 655 31.43 1.89 10.33
CA ILE A 655 31.46 3.31 9.97
C ILE A 655 32.60 3.60 8.99
N GLY A 656 32.29 4.29 7.88
CA GLY A 656 33.26 4.65 6.85
C GLY A 656 33.48 3.54 5.81
N THR A 657 32.48 2.71 5.58
CA THR A 657 32.50 1.61 4.61
C THR A 657 31.27 1.69 3.70
N LEU A 658 31.33 0.96 2.57
CA LEU A 658 30.18 0.60 1.76
C LEU A 658 29.60 -0.70 2.33
N THR A 659 28.47 -0.61 2.98
CA THR A 659 27.74 -1.75 3.54
C THR A 659 26.49 -2.03 2.71
N VAL A 660 26.30 -3.29 2.33
CA VAL A 660 25.11 -3.72 1.59
C VAL A 660 24.23 -4.61 2.47
N ILE A 661 22.95 -4.27 2.53
CA ILE A 661 21.88 -5.07 3.11
C ILE A 661 21.26 -5.88 1.99
N THR A 662 21.25 -7.19 2.14
CA THR A 662 20.70 -8.11 1.13
C THR A 662 19.82 -9.18 1.77
N GLY A 663 19.26 -10.08 0.98
CA GLY A 663 18.39 -11.16 1.42
C GLY A 663 17.17 -11.32 0.54
N VAL A 664 16.48 -12.43 0.66
CA VAL A 664 15.30 -12.76 -0.15
C VAL A 664 14.17 -11.73 -0.02
N SER A 665 13.23 -11.72 -0.95
CA SER A 665 12.05 -10.85 -0.89
C SER A 665 11.25 -11.13 0.39
N GLY A 666 10.79 -10.08 1.09
CA GLY A 666 10.05 -10.21 2.35
C GLY A 666 10.89 -10.60 3.59
N SER A 667 12.23 -10.69 3.49
CA SER A 667 13.09 -11.07 4.64
C SER A 667 13.19 -10.02 5.77
N GLY A 668 12.58 -8.83 5.61
CA GLY A 668 12.56 -7.79 6.63
C GLY A 668 13.57 -6.64 6.42
N LYS A 669 14.22 -6.55 5.24
CA LYS A 669 15.19 -5.47 4.93
C LYS A 669 14.61 -4.07 5.13
N SER A 670 13.45 -3.78 4.53
CA SER A 670 12.79 -2.47 4.64
C SER A 670 12.33 -2.20 6.07
N SER A 671 11.78 -3.19 6.78
CA SER A 671 11.39 -3.07 8.19
C SER A 671 12.58 -2.70 9.08
N LEU A 672 13.76 -3.30 8.83
CA LEU A 672 14.97 -3.03 9.62
C LEU A 672 15.55 -1.66 9.28
N ILE A 673 15.68 -1.33 8.00
CA ILE A 673 16.40 -0.12 7.56
C ILE A 673 15.45 1.07 7.38
N THR A 674 14.40 0.93 6.57
CA THR A 674 13.52 2.05 6.18
C THR A 674 12.54 2.42 7.29
N ASP A 675 11.99 1.43 8.00
CA ASP A 675 10.97 1.66 9.03
C ASP A 675 11.56 1.84 10.44
N THR A 676 12.75 1.30 10.69
CA THR A 676 13.36 1.36 12.04
C THR A 676 14.64 2.21 12.08
N LEU A 677 15.71 1.85 11.34
CA LEU A 677 17.01 2.53 11.44
C LEU A 677 16.98 3.96 10.91
N ALA A 678 16.47 4.17 9.69
CA ALA A 678 16.49 5.48 9.02
C ALA A 678 15.69 6.54 9.81
N PRO A 679 14.46 6.29 10.27
CA PRO A 679 13.73 7.26 11.09
C PRO A 679 14.36 7.44 12.47
N ALA A 680 14.91 6.40 13.09
CA ALA A 680 15.61 6.52 14.38
C ALA A 680 16.84 7.42 14.27
N LEU A 681 17.65 7.25 13.21
CA LEU A 681 18.79 8.13 12.95
C LEU A 681 18.36 9.56 12.61
N ALA A 682 17.30 9.73 11.79
CA ALA A 682 16.78 11.04 11.43
C ALA A 682 16.29 11.81 12.68
N ASN A 683 15.60 11.14 13.60
CA ASN A 683 15.14 11.76 14.84
C ASN A 683 16.30 12.20 15.73
N ARG A 684 17.37 11.39 15.84
CA ARG A 684 18.51 11.68 16.70
C ARG A 684 19.51 12.67 16.10
N LEU A 685 19.81 12.56 14.79
CA LEU A 685 20.86 13.35 14.14
C LEU A 685 20.31 14.60 13.42
N ASN A 686 19.12 14.49 12.82
CA ASN A 686 18.51 15.56 12.01
C ASN A 686 17.36 16.25 12.75
N HIS A 687 17.06 15.90 14.01
CA HIS A 687 15.93 16.42 14.79
C HIS A 687 14.58 16.30 14.04
N ALA A 688 14.42 15.22 13.29
CA ALA A 688 13.17 14.88 12.63
C ALA A 688 12.18 14.30 13.66
N HIS A 689 10.89 14.29 13.28
CA HIS A 689 9.83 13.73 14.13
C HIS A 689 9.11 12.67 13.31
N ARG A 690 9.75 11.47 13.20
CA ARG A 690 9.22 10.35 12.43
C ARG A 690 8.91 9.19 13.37
N ARG A 691 7.82 8.46 13.08
CA ARG A 691 7.56 7.18 13.74
C ARG A 691 8.72 6.23 13.46
N THR A 692 9.17 5.52 14.50
CA THR A 692 10.20 4.49 14.40
C THR A 692 9.60 3.14 14.75
N GLY A 693 10.02 2.10 14.06
CA GLY A 693 9.80 0.73 14.53
C GLY A 693 10.42 0.52 15.90
N PRO A 694 9.90 -0.40 16.72
CA PRO A 694 10.40 -0.65 18.06
C PRO A 694 11.82 -1.24 18.03
N TYR A 695 12.69 -0.69 18.89
CA TYR A 695 14.06 -1.16 19.12
C TYR A 695 14.48 -0.86 20.57
N ARG A 696 15.52 -1.53 21.09
CA ARG A 696 15.99 -1.32 22.48
C ARG A 696 16.98 -0.17 22.61
N LYS A 697 18.03 -0.15 21.79
CA LYS A 697 19.13 0.82 21.94
C LYS A 697 19.90 1.00 20.62
N ILE A 698 20.36 2.23 20.39
CA ILE A 698 21.35 2.56 19.35
C ILE A 698 22.59 3.15 19.99
N THR A 699 23.78 2.73 19.55
CA THR A 699 25.08 3.22 19.99
C THR A 699 25.98 3.56 18.81
N GLY A 700 26.96 4.44 18.97
CA GLY A 700 27.84 4.88 17.88
C GLY A 700 27.37 6.15 17.14
N LEU A 701 26.28 6.78 17.61
CA LEU A 701 25.71 8.01 17.02
C LEU A 701 26.67 9.19 17.10
N GLU A 702 27.48 9.26 18.14
CA GLU A 702 28.46 10.34 18.38
C GLU A 702 29.54 10.45 17.29
N LYS A 703 29.63 9.46 16.42
CA LYS A 703 30.58 9.39 15.31
C LYS A 703 30.03 9.96 14.02
N LEU A 704 28.74 10.30 13.99
CA LEU A 704 27.98 10.73 12.84
C LEU A 704 27.43 12.14 13.05
N ASP A 705 27.35 12.94 11.98
CA ASP A 705 26.80 14.30 12.01
C ASP A 705 25.33 14.34 11.56
N LYS A 706 24.98 13.57 10.54
CA LYS A 706 23.64 13.56 9.92
C LYS A 706 23.37 12.26 9.19
N VAL A 707 22.11 11.97 8.98
CA VAL A 707 21.67 10.90 8.08
C VAL A 707 20.95 11.48 6.86
N ILE A 708 21.19 10.87 5.70
CA ILE A 708 20.53 11.22 4.44
C ILE A 708 19.93 9.93 3.86
N ASN A 709 18.62 9.91 3.74
CA ASN A 709 17.90 8.82 3.12
C ASN A 709 17.56 9.19 1.67
N ILE A 710 17.98 8.36 0.72
CA ILE A 710 17.79 8.53 -0.72
C ILE A 710 16.94 7.37 -1.21
N ASP A 711 15.64 7.61 -1.31
CA ASP A 711 14.62 6.67 -1.78
C ASP A 711 14.17 6.98 -3.21
N GLN A 712 13.35 6.11 -3.78
CA GLN A 712 12.78 6.24 -5.14
C GLN A 712 11.58 7.21 -5.22
N SER A 713 11.22 7.89 -4.13
CA SER A 713 10.10 8.84 -4.14
C SER A 713 10.37 10.01 -5.10
N PRO A 714 9.34 10.55 -5.78
CA PRO A 714 9.51 11.66 -6.70
C PRO A 714 10.17 12.89 -6.05
N ILE A 715 10.98 13.63 -6.81
CA ILE A 715 11.62 14.88 -6.37
C ILE A 715 10.63 16.05 -6.22
N GLY A 716 9.37 15.83 -6.57
CA GLY A 716 8.27 16.78 -6.40
C GLY A 716 6.96 16.23 -6.94
N ARG A 717 5.85 16.82 -6.51
CA ARG A 717 4.49 16.35 -6.85
C ARG A 717 3.82 17.16 -7.97
N THR A 718 4.46 18.20 -8.45
CA THR A 718 3.91 19.11 -9.46
C THR A 718 4.80 19.18 -10.69
N PRO A 719 4.25 19.50 -11.88
CA PRO A 719 5.04 19.70 -13.10
C PRO A 719 6.09 20.81 -13.01
N ARG A 720 6.03 21.69 -12.00
CA ARG A 720 7.02 22.75 -11.75
C ARG A 720 8.30 22.24 -11.11
N SER A 721 8.22 21.14 -10.39
CA SER A 721 9.42 20.50 -9.86
C SER A 721 10.16 19.80 -11.00
N ASN A 722 11.44 20.04 -11.13
CA ASN A 722 12.31 19.48 -12.17
C ASN A 722 13.74 19.33 -11.64
N PRO A 723 14.63 18.61 -12.36
CA PRO A 723 16.02 18.43 -11.94
C PRO A 723 16.76 19.73 -11.63
N ALA A 724 16.63 20.74 -12.50
CA ALA A 724 17.31 22.03 -12.33
C ALA A 724 16.88 22.77 -11.04
N THR A 725 15.59 22.73 -10.71
CA THR A 725 15.10 23.38 -9.46
C THR A 725 15.50 22.59 -8.22
N TYR A 726 15.48 21.26 -8.29
CA TYR A 726 15.77 20.40 -7.15
C TYR A 726 17.24 20.54 -6.69
N ILE A 727 18.19 20.57 -7.62
CA ILE A 727 19.61 20.74 -7.29
C ILE A 727 20.01 22.20 -7.08
N GLY A 728 19.06 23.15 -7.13
CA GLY A 728 19.31 24.60 -6.99
C GLY A 728 20.11 25.22 -8.15
N LEU A 729 20.17 24.54 -9.30
CA LEU A 729 20.81 25.05 -10.51
C LEU A 729 20.03 26.19 -11.12
N TRP A 730 18.70 26.15 -11.06
CA TRP A 730 17.83 27.11 -11.68
C TRP A 730 18.00 28.54 -11.12
N ASP A 731 18.34 28.67 -9.86
CA ASP A 731 18.60 29.98 -9.25
C ASP A 731 19.83 30.65 -9.84
N ASP A 732 20.90 29.89 -10.11
CA ASP A 732 22.11 30.41 -10.74
C ASP A 732 21.85 30.81 -12.20
N ILE A 733 21.07 30.02 -12.95
CA ILE A 733 20.68 30.31 -14.32
C ILE A 733 19.82 31.59 -14.37
N ARG A 734 18.84 31.75 -13.48
CA ARG A 734 18.02 32.98 -13.41
C ARG A 734 18.86 34.21 -13.08
N ALA A 735 19.82 34.08 -12.19
CA ALA A 735 20.75 35.17 -11.87
C ALA A 735 21.63 35.53 -13.08
N LEU A 736 22.09 34.52 -13.84
CA LEU A 736 22.85 34.74 -15.07
C LEU A 736 22.03 35.49 -16.12
N PHE A 737 20.77 35.07 -16.41
CA PHE A 737 19.89 35.76 -17.35
C PHE A 737 19.60 37.20 -16.91
N ALA A 738 19.36 37.44 -15.63
CA ALA A 738 19.18 38.80 -15.09
C ALA A 738 20.43 39.68 -15.22
N SER A 739 21.62 39.10 -15.34
CA SER A 739 22.89 39.81 -15.54
C SER A 739 23.16 40.26 -16.99
N THR A 740 22.39 39.74 -17.97
CA THR A 740 22.53 40.11 -19.40
C THR A 740 22.25 41.60 -19.64
N GLN A 741 22.83 42.18 -20.70
CA GLN A 741 22.63 43.59 -21.02
C GLN A 741 21.14 43.91 -21.30
N GLU A 742 20.47 43.03 -22.01
CA GLU A 742 19.05 43.17 -22.35
C GLU A 742 18.13 43.13 -21.12
N ALA A 743 18.36 42.18 -20.18
CA ALA A 743 17.62 42.10 -18.92
C ALA A 743 17.82 43.33 -18.06
N LYS A 744 19.07 43.84 -17.98
CA LYS A 744 19.39 45.09 -17.24
C LYS A 744 18.73 46.29 -17.87
N ALA A 745 18.74 46.42 -19.20
CA ALA A 745 18.10 47.51 -19.92
C ALA A 745 16.57 47.56 -19.68
N ARG A 746 15.97 46.41 -19.49
CA ARG A 746 14.51 46.25 -19.18
C ARG A 746 14.19 46.27 -17.70
N GLY A 747 15.19 46.38 -16.81
CA GLY A 747 15.01 46.30 -15.35
C GLY A 747 14.54 44.93 -14.84
N TYR A 748 14.88 43.86 -15.52
CA TYR A 748 14.46 42.52 -15.16
C TYR A 748 15.35 41.92 -14.06
N ALA A 749 14.76 41.69 -12.89
CA ALA A 749 15.39 40.99 -11.78
C ALA A 749 15.31 39.45 -11.96
N PRO A 750 16.07 38.63 -11.20
CA PRO A 750 16.03 37.17 -11.29
C PRO A 750 14.63 36.57 -11.12
N GLY A 751 13.71 37.24 -10.41
CA GLY A 751 12.30 36.84 -10.25
C GLY A 751 11.54 36.83 -11.58
N ARG A 752 11.92 37.66 -12.57
CA ARG A 752 11.30 37.66 -13.90
C ARG A 752 11.47 36.34 -14.64
N PHE A 753 12.59 35.68 -14.43
CA PHE A 753 12.96 34.40 -15.03
C PHE A 753 12.52 33.19 -14.21
N SER A 754 11.59 33.39 -13.27
CA SER A 754 10.99 32.33 -12.48
C SER A 754 9.62 31.93 -13.03
N PHE A 755 9.40 30.66 -13.35
CA PHE A 755 8.08 30.18 -13.74
C PHE A 755 7.15 29.97 -12.50
N ASN A 756 7.66 30.11 -11.28
CA ASN A 756 6.87 30.01 -10.04
C ASN A 756 6.27 31.36 -9.59
N VAL A 757 6.81 32.47 -10.05
CA VAL A 757 6.42 33.81 -9.61
C VAL A 757 5.73 34.55 -10.75
N SER A 758 4.68 35.31 -10.44
CA SER A 758 3.98 36.15 -11.42
C SER A 758 4.91 37.23 -11.99
N GLY A 759 4.62 37.68 -13.20
CA GLY A 759 5.34 38.73 -13.89
C GLY A 759 6.16 38.28 -15.10
N GLY A 760 6.82 37.11 -15.06
CA GLY A 760 7.57 36.54 -16.17
C GLY A 760 7.02 35.24 -16.73
N ARG A 761 6.21 34.56 -15.97
CA ARG A 761 5.59 33.28 -16.33
C ARG A 761 4.38 33.47 -17.25
N CYS A 762 3.99 32.42 -17.95
CA CYS A 762 2.68 32.35 -18.59
C CYS A 762 1.58 32.27 -17.52
N GLU A 763 0.66 33.22 -17.50
CA GLU A 763 -0.39 33.27 -16.48
C GLU A 763 -1.55 32.32 -16.81
N ALA A 764 -1.71 31.82 -18.03
CA ALA A 764 -2.71 30.84 -18.41
C ALA A 764 -2.45 29.47 -17.72
N CYS A 765 -1.22 28.96 -17.84
CA CYS A 765 -0.80 27.74 -17.14
C CYS A 765 -0.11 28.02 -15.80
N LYS A 766 0.01 29.27 -15.38
CA LYS A 766 0.72 29.69 -14.15
C LYS A 766 2.15 29.15 -14.04
N GLY A 767 2.81 28.95 -15.20
CA GLY A 767 4.18 28.45 -15.29
C GLY A 767 4.33 26.93 -15.32
N ASP A 768 3.23 26.16 -15.34
CA ASP A 768 3.28 24.70 -15.46
C ASP A 768 3.71 24.22 -16.85
N GLY A 769 3.47 25.02 -17.89
CA GLY A 769 3.66 24.65 -19.29
C GLY A 769 2.55 23.75 -19.82
N GLN A 770 1.76 23.19 -18.94
CA GLN A 770 0.69 22.24 -19.23
C GLN A 770 -0.58 22.63 -18.48
N ILE A 771 -1.73 22.20 -18.97
CA ILE A 771 -3.03 22.34 -18.31
C ILE A 771 -3.49 20.96 -17.90
N LYS A 772 -3.80 20.79 -16.62
CA LYS A 772 -4.36 19.57 -16.07
C LYS A 772 -5.86 19.54 -16.38
N ILE A 773 -6.31 18.50 -17.06
CA ILE A 773 -7.73 18.19 -17.27
C ILE A 773 -8.11 17.07 -16.29
N GLU A 774 -8.89 17.41 -15.29
CA GLU A 774 -9.37 16.44 -14.30
C GLU A 774 -10.51 15.61 -14.88
N MET A 775 -10.34 14.30 -14.88
CA MET A 775 -11.31 13.35 -15.39
C MET A 775 -11.84 12.50 -14.23
N HIS A 776 -13.13 12.64 -13.89
CA HIS A 776 -13.73 12.02 -12.69
C HIS A 776 -13.61 10.49 -12.62
N PHE A 777 -13.50 9.79 -13.75
CA PHE A 777 -13.47 8.32 -13.81
C PHE A 777 -12.22 7.76 -14.49
N LEU A 778 -11.36 8.63 -15.04
CA LEU A 778 -10.12 8.27 -15.74
C LEU A 778 -8.93 9.00 -15.10
N PRO A 779 -7.68 8.57 -15.34
CA PRO A 779 -6.52 9.33 -14.92
C PRO A 779 -6.53 10.75 -15.50
N ASP A 780 -6.05 11.72 -14.73
CA ASP A 780 -5.92 13.10 -15.18
C ASP A 780 -5.04 13.20 -16.42
N VAL A 781 -5.46 13.99 -17.39
CA VAL A 781 -4.71 14.23 -18.63
C VAL A 781 -4.01 15.60 -18.58
N TYR A 782 -2.74 15.63 -18.95
CA TYR A 782 -1.96 16.84 -19.06
C TYR A 782 -1.76 17.19 -20.53
N VAL A 783 -2.25 18.37 -20.93
CA VAL A 783 -2.08 18.87 -22.30
C VAL A 783 -1.18 20.11 -22.31
N PRO A 784 -0.34 20.31 -23.35
CA PRO A 784 0.45 21.53 -23.47
C PRO A 784 -0.43 22.78 -23.43
N CYS A 785 0.03 23.83 -22.80
CA CYS A 785 -0.69 25.09 -22.72
C CYS A 785 -0.71 25.77 -24.10
N GLU A 786 -1.87 26.01 -24.67
CA GLU A 786 -2.06 26.62 -25.98
C GLU A 786 -1.51 28.09 -26.06
N VAL A 787 -1.41 28.78 -24.91
CA VAL A 787 -0.93 30.19 -24.87
C VAL A 787 0.58 30.26 -24.96
N CYS A 788 1.31 29.36 -24.29
CA CYS A 788 2.78 29.38 -24.29
C CYS A 788 3.39 28.17 -24.97
N ASN A 789 2.60 27.29 -25.58
CA ASN A 789 3.05 26.05 -26.27
C ASN A 789 4.07 25.23 -25.47
N GLY A 790 3.89 25.17 -24.13
CA GLY A 790 4.80 24.46 -23.24
C GLY A 790 5.97 25.27 -22.70
N GLU A 791 6.26 26.46 -23.22
CA GLU A 791 7.44 27.26 -22.89
C GLU A 791 7.44 27.84 -21.46
N ARG A 792 6.32 27.83 -20.74
CA ARG A 792 6.16 28.25 -19.33
C ARG A 792 6.24 29.76 -19.07
N TYR A 793 6.76 30.56 -19.99
CA TYR A 793 7.00 32.01 -19.87
C TYR A 793 6.14 32.83 -20.80
N ASN A 794 6.06 34.15 -20.52
CA ASN A 794 5.45 35.11 -21.42
C ASN A 794 6.44 35.54 -22.49
N ARG A 795 5.93 36.13 -23.60
CA ARG A 795 6.73 36.51 -24.79
C ARG A 795 7.85 37.51 -24.46
N GLU A 796 7.61 38.46 -23.55
CA GLU A 796 8.60 39.48 -23.19
C GLU A 796 9.80 38.85 -22.44
N THR A 797 9.57 37.84 -21.61
CA THR A 797 10.66 37.14 -20.90
C THR A 797 11.49 36.32 -21.87
N LEU A 798 10.84 35.68 -22.87
CA LEU A 798 11.49 34.83 -23.89
C LEU A 798 12.37 35.64 -24.87
N GLN A 799 12.18 36.97 -24.99
CA GLN A 799 13.03 37.80 -25.84
C GLN A 799 14.47 37.96 -25.30
N VAL A 800 14.65 37.80 -23.96
CA VAL A 800 15.97 37.88 -23.35
C VAL A 800 16.75 36.60 -23.62
N THR A 801 17.91 36.70 -24.24
CA THR A 801 18.75 35.58 -24.59
C THR A 801 20.13 35.63 -23.92
N TYR A 802 20.70 34.48 -23.68
CA TYR A 802 22.08 34.26 -23.30
C TYR A 802 22.75 33.34 -24.32
N ARG A 803 23.80 33.77 -25.00
CA ARG A 803 24.44 33.03 -26.12
C ARG A 803 23.44 32.52 -27.17
N GLY A 804 22.42 33.32 -27.48
CA GLY A 804 21.42 33.00 -28.52
C GLY A 804 20.30 32.08 -28.07
N LYS A 805 20.27 31.66 -26.80
CA LYS A 805 19.21 30.82 -26.24
C LYS A 805 18.38 31.56 -25.20
N ASN A 806 17.06 31.46 -25.28
CA ASN A 806 16.16 32.01 -24.28
C ASN A 806 16.04 31.06 -23.05
N ILE A 807 15.35 31.53 -21.99
CA ILE A 807 15.28 30.81 -20.73
C ILE A 807 14.50 29.49 -20.85
N SER A 808 13.52 29.36 -21.75
CA SER A 808 12.76 28.13 -22.01
C SER A 808 13.58 27.13 -22.79
N GLU A 809 14.33 27.59 -23.81
CA GLU A 809 15.25 26.73 -24.57
C GLU A 809 16.33 26.12 -23.67
N VAL A 810 16.76 26.85 -22.64
CA VAL A 810 17.72 26.35 -21.64
C VAL A 810 17.06 25.27 -20.75
N LEU A 811 15.79 25.40 -20.38
CA LEU A 811 15.07 24.36 -19.68
C LEU A 811 14.93 23.06 -20.48
N ASP A 812 14.85 23.22 -21.81
CA ASP A 812 14.66 22.09 -22.71
C ASP A 812 15.98 21.38 -23.08
N MET A 813 17.14 21.99 -22.76
CA MET A 813 18.45 21.36 -22.95
C MET A 813 18.57 20.08 -22.11
N THR A 814 19.27 19.09 -22.66
CA THR A 814 19.77 17.95 -21.88
C THR A 814 20.83 18.42 -20.88
N VAL A 815 21.14 17.64 -19.87
CA VAL A 815 22.23 17.92 -18.92
C VAL A 815 23.57 17.98 -19.66
N GLU A 816 23.77 17.11 -20.66
CA GLU A 816 24.97 17.06 -21.48
C GLU A 816 25.14 18.33 -22.31
N ASP A 817 24.12 18.76 -23.05
CA ASP A 817 24.13 20.01 -23.82
C ASP A 817 24.35 21.25 -22.93
N ALA A 818 23.66 21.29 -21.80
CA ALA A 818 23.77 22.34 -20.83
C ALA A 818 25.20 22.42 -20.24
N LEU A 819 25.85 21.26 -20.02
CA LEU A 819 27.23 21.19 -19.52
C LEU A 819 28.21 21.82 -20.52
N ALA A 820 28.04 21.57 -21.82
CA ALA A 820 28.80 22.19 -22.87
C ALA A 820 28.45 23.69 -23.00
N PHE A 821 27.17 24.06 -22.97
CA PHE A 821 26.72 25.44 -23.12
C PHE A 821 27.21 26.36 -21.98
N PHE A 822 27.25 25.87 -20.75
CA PHE A 822 27.69 26.59 -19.57
C PHE A 822 29.13 26.28 -19.14
N GLU A 823 29.95 25.76 -20.02
CA GLU A 823 31.35 25.36 -19.77
C GLU A 823 32.14 26.43 -18.99
N ASN A 824 31.96 27.71 -19.39
CA ASN A 824 32.69 28.85 -18.81
C ASN A 824 32.06 29.48 -17.56
N ILE A 825 31.02 28.85 -16.99
CA ILE A 825 30.35 29.31 -15.77
C ILE A 825 30.58 28.29 -14.64
N PRO A 826 31.63 28.42 -13.82
CA PRO A 826 32.07 27.39 -12.89
C PRO A 826 31.00 26.92 -11.91
N GLY A 827 30.13 27.82 -11.43
CA GLY A 827 29.06 27.51 -10.48
C GLY A 827 27.99 26.59 -11.09
N ILE A 828 27.54 26.91 -12.29
CA ILE A 828 26.57 26.14 -13.08
C ILE A 828 27.19 24.83 -13.53
N ARG A 829 28.39 24.89 -14.12
CA ARG A 829 29.11 23.70 -14.61
C ARG A 829 29.27 22.64 -13.52
N ARG A 830 29.68 23.02 -12.31
CA ARG A 830 29.87 22.06 -11.20
C ARG A 830 28.58 21.31 -10.85
N LYS A 831 27.43 21.99 -10.84
CA LYS A 831 26.14 21.38 -10.56
C LYS A 831 25.70 20.44 -11.69
N LEU A 832 25.89 20.85 -12.93
CA LEU A 832 25.61 20.00 -14.10
C LEU A 832 26.50 18.77 -14.13
N GLN A 833 27.80 18.92 -13.78
CA GLN A 833 28.74 17.80 -13.70
C GLN A 833 28.27 16.73 -12.71
N THR A 834 27.66 17.10 -11.56
CA THR A 834 27.14 16.09 -10.62
C THR A 834 25.95 15.31 -11.17
N LEU A 835 25.10 15.91 -12.00
CA LEU A 835 24.02 15.20 -12.71
C LEU A 835 24.59 14.26 -13.79
N PHE A 836 25.61 14.71 -14.50
CA PHE A 836 26.30 13.93 -15.53
C PHE A 836 27.01 12.72 -14.91
N ASP A 837 27.73 12.92 -13.79
CA ASP A 837 28.49 11.87 -13.08
C ASP A 837 27.60 10.74 -12.57
N VAL A 838 26.33 11.00 -12.25
CA VAL A 838 25.36 9.96 -11.85
C VAL A 838 24.64 9.31 -13.04
N GLY A 839 25.09 9.53 -14.27
CA GLY A 839 24.51 8.93 -15.47
C GLY A 839 23.20 9.57 -15.94
N LEU A 840 22.96 10.85 -15.62
CA LEU A 840 21.76 11.60 -16.03
C LEU A 840 22.06 12.63 -17.13
N GLY A 841 23.03 12.36 -18.00
CA GLY A 841 23.38 13.25 -19.12
C GLY A 841 22.23 13.50 -20.07
N TYR A 842 21.39 12.51 -20.29
CA TYR A 842 20.30 12.51 -21.28
C TYR A 842 19.02 13.20 -20.83
N ILE A 843 18.77 13.40 -19.51
CA ILE A 843 17.54 14.05 -19.03
C ILE A 843 17.56 15.55 -19.32
N ARG A 844 16.38 16.13 -19.56
CA ARG A 844 16.25 17.58 -19.76
C ARG A 844 16.21 18.31 -18.42
N LEU A 845 16.79 19.51 -18.35
CA LEU A 845 16.83 20.33 -17.14
C LEU A 845 15.44 20.65 -16.59
N GLY A 846 14.47 20.93 -17.47
CA GLY A 846 13.09 21.26 -17.16
C GLY A 846 12.13 20.07 -17.13
N GLN A 847 12.62 18.83 -17.26
CA GLN A 847 11.77 17.63 -17.24
C GLN A 847 10.93 17.57 -15.97
N PRO A 848 9.59 17.47 -16.06
CA PRO A 848 8.72 17.43 -14.90
C PRO A 848 9.08 16.25 -13.96
N ALA A 849 9.08 16.50 -12.66
CA ALA A 849 9.35 15.44 -11.66
C ALA A 849 8.42 14.23 -11.76
N THR A 850 7.21 14.44 -12.27
CA THR A 850 6.19 13.40 -12.46
C THR A 850 6.48 12.45 -13.65
N THR A 851 7.38 12.84 -14.56
CA THR A 851 7.78 12.02 -15.71
C THR A 851 9.09 11.27 -15.48
N LEU A 852 9.80 11.56 -14.39
CA LEU A 852 11.02 10.83 -14.03
C LEU A 852 10.67 9.44 -13.48
N SER A 853 11.47 8.45 -13.85
CA SER A 853 11.43 7.14 -13.21
C SER A 853 11.90 7.22 -11.76
N GLY A 854 11.59 6.20 -10.95
CA GLY A 854 12.05 6.13 -9.54
C GLY A 854 13.58 6.20 -9.42
N GLY A 855 14.29 5.48 -10.28
CA GLY A 855 15.76 5.49 -10.33
C GLY A 855 16.34 6.84 -10.76
N GLU A 856 15.73 7.51 -11.75
CA GLU A 856 16.15 8.87 -12.15
C GLU A 856 15.95 9.87 -11.01
N ALA A 857 14.78 9.84 -10.34
CA ALA A 857 14.51 10.71 -9.19
C ALA A 857 15.52 10.49 -8.06
N GLN A 858 15.87 9.25 -7.78
CA GLN A 858 16.88 8.88 -6.78
C GLN A 858 18.27 9.41 -7.14
N ARG A 859 18.69 9.27 -8.41
CA ARG A 859 19.97 9.80 -8.91
C ARG A 859 20.03 11.32 -8.86
N VAL A 860 18.93 12.04 -9.15
CA VAL A 860 18.85 13.50 -8.95
C VAL A 860 19.05 13.87 -7.47
N LYS A 861 18.45 13.12 -6.53
CA LYS A 861 18.67 13.33 -5.08
C LYS A 861 20.13 13.11 -4.71
N LEU A 862 20.74 12.03 -5.23
CA LEU A 862 22.17 11.74 -5.02
C LEU A 862 23.06 12.86 -5.56
N ALA A 863 22.80 13.35 -6.79
CA ALA A 863 23.53 14.48 -7.37
C ALA A 863 23.43 15.75 -6.50
N SER A 864 22.25 16.01 -5.94
CA SER A 864 22.05 17.13 -5.00
C SER A 864 22.94 17.03 -3.75
N GLU A 865 23.17 15.82 -3.24
CA GLU A 865 24.04 15.63 -2.07
C GLU A 865 25.54 15.71 -2.41
N LEU A 866 25.93 15.24 -3.60
CA LEU A 866 27.32 15.27 -4.06
C LEU A 866 27.90 16.69 -4.18
N GLN A 867 27.08 17.69 -4.52
CA GLN A 867 27.54 19.08 -4.62
C GLN A 867 27.77 19.76 -3.28
N LYS A 868 27.22 19.21 -2.18
CA LYS A 868 27.40 19.76 -0.84
C LYS A 868 28.79 19.43 -0.29
N ARG A 869 29.31 20.32 0.57
CA ARG A 869 30.59 20.06 1.24
C ARG A 869 30.47 18.81 2.13
N GLN A 870 31.33 17.84 1.88
CA GLN A 870 31.37 16.59 2.63
C GLN A 870 32.04 16.79 4.00
N SER A 871 31.38 16.37 5.09
CA SER A 871 31.96 16.36 6.43
C SER A 871 32.78 15.11 6.71
N GLY A 872 32.60 14.06 5.90
CA GLY A 872 33.18 12.73 6.14
C GLY A 872 32.54 11.97 7.30
N LYS A 873 31.40 12.44 7.84
CA LYS A 873 30.68 11.83 8.94
C LYS A 873 29.19 11.65 8.63
N THR A 874 28.80 11.78 7.36
CA THR A 874 27.41 11.59 6.93
C THR A 874 27.12 10.11 6.78
N PHE A 875 25.94 9.68 7.24
CA PHE A 875 25.41 8.34 7.03
C PHE A 875 24.39 8.38 5.88
N TYR A 876 24.72 7.79 4.76
CA TYR A 876 23.83 7.67 3.59
C TYR A 876 23.10 6.35 3.62
N ILE A 877 21.79 6.36 3.37
CA ILE A 877 20.96 5.17 3.18
C ILE A 877 20.37 5.28 1.78
N LEU A 878 20.61 4.25 0.97
CA LEU A 878 20.05 4.14 -0.39
C LEU A 878 19.21 2.86 -0.48
N ASP A 879 18.03 2.98 -1.08
CA ASP A 879 17.10 1.88 -1.26
C ASP A 879 17.04 1.50 -2.74
N GLU A 880 17.58 0.33 -3.08
CA GLU A 880 17.67 -0.25 -4.42
C GLU A 880 18.11 0.76 -5.51
N PRO A 881 19.29 1.39 -5.39
CA PRO A 881 19.69 2.45 -6.30
C PRO A 881 20.05 1.97 -7.72
N THR A 882 20.14 0.66 -7.96
CA THR A 882 20.40 0.09 -9.29
C THR A 882 19.14 -0.24 -10.09
N THR A 883 17.97 0.06 -9.54
CA THR A 883 16.68 -0.17 -10.20
C THR A 883 16.64 0.50 -11.59
N GLY A 884 16.36 -0.29 -12.63
CA GLY A 884 16.26 0.18 -14.02
C GLY A 884 17.58 0.61 -14.65
N LEU A 885 18.71 0.19 -14.11
CA LEU A 885 20.03 0.52 -14.60
C LEU A 885 20.64 -0.61 -15.43
N HIS A 886 21.17 -0.25 -16.59
CA HIS A 886 22.07 -1.10 -17.38
C HIS A 886 23.41 -1.27 -16.65
N PHE A 887 24.16 -2.33 -16.95
CA PHE A 887 25.49 -2.65 -16.35
C PHE A 887 26.45 -1.46 -16.33
N GLU A 888 26.52 -0.68 -17.43
CA GLU A 888 27.38 0.51 -17.52
C GLU A 888 26.92 1.63 -16.57
N ASP A 889 25.60 1.81 -16.41
CA ASP A 889 25.05 2.80 -15.47
C ASP A 889 25.34 2.37 -14.02
N VAL A 890 25.25 1.04 -13.71
CA VAL A 890 25.62 0.47 -12.42
C VAL A 890 27.10 0.72 -12.10
N ARG A 891 28.00 0.58 -13.07
CA ARG A 891 29.43 0.88 -12.92
C ARG A 891 29.64 2.34 -12.54
N GLN A 892 29.00 3.29 -13.25
CA GLN A 892 29.10 4.72 -12.95
C GLN A 892 28.55 5.05 -11.56
N LEU A 893 27.41 4.46 -11.18
CA LEU A 893 26.83 4.64 -9.84
C LEU A 893 27.78 4.13 -8.76
N LEU A 894 28.37 2.96 -8.94
CA LEU A 894 29.35 2.40 -8.00
C LEU A 894 30.55 3.32 -7.80
N GLU A 895 31.10 3.92 -8.88
CA GLU A 895 32.18 4.90 -8.76
C GLU A 895 31.78 6.10 -7.90
N VAL A 896 30.54 6.56 -8.03
CA VAL A 896 30.00 7.65 -7.20
C VAL A 896 29.89 7.23 -5.73
N LEU A 897 29.36 6.03 -5.45
CA LEU A 897 29.23 5.51 -4.09
C LEU A 897 30.61 5.31 -3.45
N GLN A 898 31.59 4.79 -4.19
CA GLN A 898 32.95 4.63 -3.73
C GLN A 898 33.60 5.98 -3.38
N ARG A 899 33.41 7.02 -4.22
CA ARG A 899 33.88 8.40 -3.91
C ARG A 899 33.28 8.96 -2.62
N LEU A 900 32.00 8.67 -2.34
CA LEU A 900 31.38 9.09 -1.07
C LEU A 900 32.03 8.42 0.14
N VAL A 901 32.33 7.12 0.04
CA VAL A 901 33.00 6.36 1.11
C VAL A 901 34.44 6.83 1.28
N ASP A 902 35.17 7.07 0.18
CA ASP A 902 36.56 7.58 0.22
C ASP A 902 36.65 8.97 0.86
N ALA A 903 35.60 9.78 0.74
CA ALA A 903 35.47 11.06 1.48
C ALA A 903 35.20 10.86 2.99
N GLY A 904 35.17 9.62 3.49
CA GLY A 904 35.01 9.26 4.89
C GLY A 904 33.58 9.03 5.36
N ASN A 905 32.58 9.13 4.47
CA ASN A 905 31.19 8.88 4.82
C ASN A 905 30.88 7.38 4.95
N THR A 906 29.75 7.06 5.59
CA THR A 906 29.23 5.70 5.65
C THR A 906 28.09 5.59 4.63
N VAL A 907 28.13 4.57 3.81
CA VAL A 907 27.11 4.31 2.79
C VAL A 907 26.49 2.94 3.05
N LEU A 908 25.19 2.93 3.36
CA LEU A 908 24.38 1.74 3.54
C LEU A 908 23.42 1.62 2.35
N VAL A 909 23.46 0.50 1.66
CA VAL A 909 22.65 0.26 0.46
C VAL A 909 21.82 -1.00 0.68
N ILE A 910 20.52 -0.93 0.43
CA ILE A 910 19.67 -2.11 0.27
C ILE A 910 19.77 -2.51 -1.19
N GLU A 911 20.24 -3.74 -1.50
CA GLU A 911 20.50 -4.15 -2.86
C GLU A 911 20.34 -5.64 -3.11
N HIS A 912 20.02 -5.95 -4.38
CA HIS A 912 19.94 -7.29 -4.93
C HIS A 912 20.91 -7.52 -6.09
N ASN A 913 21.42 -6.43 -6.67
CA ASN A 913 22.38 -6.49 -7.79
C ASN A 913 23.72 -7.06 -7.32
N LEU A 914 24.12 -8.19 -7.92
CA LEU A 914 25.32 -8.92 -7.54
C LEU A 914 26.61 -8.14 -7.77
N ASP A 915 26.65 -7.24 -8.77
CA ASP A 915 27.82 -6.39 -9.04
C ASP A 915 28.04 -5.37 -7.90
N VAL A 916 26.96 -4.81 -7.34
CA VAL A 916 27.06 -3.95 -6.15
C VAL A 916 27.45 -4.76 -4.92
N ILE A 917 26.84 -5.92 -4.72
CA ILE A 917 27.08 -6.79 -3.57
C ILE A 917 28.54 -7.25 -3.55
N LYS A 918 29.09 -7.72 -4.67
CA LYS A 918 30.50 -8.15 -4.76
C LYS A 918 31.52 -7.00 -4.54
N CYS A 919 31.11 -5.74 -4.79
CA CYS A 919 31.94 -4.54 -4.59
C CYS A 919 31.83 -3.92 -3.20
N ALA A 920 30.97 -4.44 -2.31
CA ALA A 920 30.79 -3.95 -0.96
C ALA A 920 32.01 -4.24 -0.06
N ASP A 921 32.25 -3.38 0.94
CA ASP A 921 33.22 -3.65 1.99
C ASP A 921 32.65 -4.62 3.05
N HIS A 922 31.32 -4.55 3.24
CA HIS A 922 30.60 -5.35 4.23
C HIS A 922 29.20 -5.70 3.73
N ILE A 923 28.76 -6.92 3.96
CA ILE A 923 27.42 -7.41 3.63
C ILE A 923 26.70 -7.81 4.91
N ILE A 924 25.41 -7.57 4.97
CA ILE A 924 24.52 -8.05 6.01
C ILE A 924 23.33 -8.73 5.29
N ASP A 925 23.24 -10.04 5.41
CA ASP A 925 22.23 -10.85 4.72
C ASP A 925 21.10 -11.24 5.67
N LEU A 926 19.86 -10.89 5.29
CA LEU A 926 18.65 -11.17 6.07
C LEU A 926 17.91 -12.37 5.46
N GLY A 927 17.36 -13.20 6.33
CA GLY A 927 16.61 -14.37 5.89
C GLY A 927 16.14 -15.22 7.07
N PRO A 928 16.10 -16.56 6.89
CA PRO A 928 16.41 -17.30 5.65
C PRO A 928 15.36 -17.18 4.54
N GLU A 929 14.08 -16.97 4.92
CA GLU A 929 12.95 -16.87 4.00
C GLU A 929 12.25 -15.51 4.13
N GLY A 930 11.13 -15.31 3.41
CA GLY A 930 10.24 -14.16 3.55
C GLY A 930 9.17 -14.36 4.63
N GLY A 931 8.52 -13.26 5.04
CA GLY A 931 7.42 -13.28 6.02
C GLY A 931 7.86 -13.74 7.41
N GLU A 932 7.03 -14.52 8.10
CA GLU A 932 7.30 -15.00 9.47
C GLU A 932 8.54 -15.87 9.60
N ARG A 933 8.93 -16.56 8.53
CA ARG A 933 10.14 -17.39 8.49
C ARG A 933 11.43 -16.60 8.22
N GLY A 934 11.31 -15.26 8.04
CA GLY A 934 12.42 -14.34 7.87
C GLY A 934 12.75 -13.56 9.14
N GLY A 935 13.22 -12.34 8.97
CA GLY A 935 13.42 -11.37 10.04
C GLY A 935 14.64 -11.62 10.93
N THR A 936 15.63 -12.38 10.46
CA THR A 936 16.91 -12.60 11.16
C THR A 936 18.10 -12.30 10.26
N ILE A 937 19.24 -11.96 10.84
CA ILE A 937 20.52 -11.86 10.12
C ILE A 937 21.14 -13.24 10.07
N ILE A 938 21.31 -13.79 8.85
CA ILE A 938 21.85 -15.14 8.63
C ILE A 938 23.34 -15.12 8.34
N ALA A 939 23.85 -14.06 7.73
CA ALA A 939 25.27 -13.89 7.46
C ALA A 939 25.67 -12.42 7.52
N GLN A 940 26.88 -12.11 7.96
CA GLN A 940 27.47 -10.78 7.89
C GLN A 940 28.99 -10.88 7.79
N GLY A 941 29.60 -9.96 7.06
CA GLY A 941 31.05 -9.91 6.84
C GLY A 941 31.42 -9.36 5.49
N THR A 942 32.67 -9.60 5.05
CA THR A 942 33.05 -9.27 3.67
C THR A 942 32.32 -10.19 2.67
N PRO A 943 32.22 -9.82 1.39
CA PRO A 943 31.64 -10.69 0.37
C PRO A 943 32.24 -12.10 0.37
N GLU A 944 33.55 -12.23 0.58
CA GLU A 944 34.25 -13.50 0.64
C GLU A 944 33.83 -14.36 1.87
N GLN A 945 33.57 -13.72 2.99
CA GLN A 945 33.08 -14.39 4.22
C GLN A 945 31.63 -14.84 4.07
N VAL A 946 30.80 -13.99 3.50
CA VAL A 946 29.38 -14.33 3.25
C VAL A 946 29.23 -15.43 2.20
N ALA A 947 30.14 -15.48 1.20
CA ALA A 947 30.19 -16.54 0.19
C ALA A 947 30.43 -17.94 0.78
N GLU A 948 31.04 -18.03 1.97
CA GLU A 948 31.27 -19.31 2.67
C GLU A 948 30.25 -19.60 3.79
N ALA A 949 29.26 -18.70 3.98
CA ALA A 949 28.24 -18.89 5.00
C ALA A 949 27.20 -19.94 4.57
N GLU A 950 27.04 -20.97 5.37
CA GLU A 950 26.01 -21.99 5.17
C GLU A 950 24.60 -21.39 5.36
N GLY A 951 23.67 -21.72 4.46
CA GLY A 951 22.27 -21.27 4.52
C GLY A 951 22.01 -19.87 3.95
N SER A 952 23.03 -19.13 3.48
CA SER A 952 22.88 -17.86 2.79
C SER A 952 22.65 -18.06 1.29
N TYR A 953 21.46 -17.75 0.80
CA TYR A 953 21.20 -17.73 -0.65
C TYR A 953 22.07 -16.69 -1.35
N THR A 954 22.17 -15.50 -0.79
CA THR A 954 23.08 -14.46 -1.31
C THR A 954 24.52 -14.94 -1.38
N GLY A 955 25.00 -15.62 -0.32
CA GLY A 955 26.34 -16.18 -0.29
C GLY A 955 26.63 -17.14 -1.44
N HIS A 956 25.66 -17.98 -1.79
CA HIS A 956 25.77 -18.90 -2.91
C HIS A 956 26.00 -18.16 -4.25
N PHE A 957 25.20 -17.12 -4.55
CA PHE A 957 25.34 -16.35 -5.78
C PHE A 957 26.61 -15.49 -5.78
N VAL A 958 26.97 -14.89 -4.66
CA VAL A 958 28.23 -14.12 -4.51
C VAL A 958 29.44 -15.01 -4.75
N LYS A 959 29.46 -16.24 -4.24
CA LYS A 959 30.53 -17.21 -4.48
C LYS A 959 30.74 -17.44 -5.97
N ARG A 960 29.66 -17.73 -6.69
CA ARG A 960 29.66 -17.93 -8.14
C ARG A 960 30.25 -16.73 -8.89
N MET A 961 29.83 -15.51 -8.50
CA MET A 961 30.32 -14.26 -9.10
C MET A 961 31.80 -14.02 -8.82
N LEU A 962 32.27 -14.21 -7.59
CA LEU A 962 33.69 -14.06 -7.24
C LEU A 962 34.58 -15.09 -7.98
N GLU A 963 34.11 -16.31 -8.16
CA GLU A 963 34.82 -17.33 -8.93
C GLU A 963 34.90 -16.98 -10.43
N LEU A 964 33.79 -16.45 -11.00
CA LEU A 964 33.74 -15.97 -12.37
C LEU A 964 34.73 -14.82 -12.59
N ASP A 965 34.74 -13.84 -11.69
CA ASP A 965 35.66 -12.71 -11.76
C ASP A 965 37.13 -13.14 -11.67
N ARG A 966 37.47 -14.11 -10.83
CA ARG A 966 38.82 -14.67 -10.74
C ARG A 966 39.25 -15.35 -12.06
N LYS A 967 38.35 -16.15 -12.67
CA LYS A 967 38.59 -16.81 -13.96
C LYS A 967 38.76 -15.79 -15.09
N LEU A 968 37.98 -14.74 -15.15
CA LEU A 968 38.07 -13.68 -16.15
C LEU A 968 39.32 -12.82 -15.95
N ALA A 969 39.70 -12.51 -14.71
CA ALA A 969 40.95 -11.81 -14.42
C ALA A 969 42.19 -12.60 -14.86
N ALA A 970 42.21 -13.93 -14.65
CA ALA A 970 43.30 -14.81 -15.09
C ALA A 970 43.38 -14.95 -16.60
N ARG A 971 42.35 -14.67 -17.38
CA ARG A 971 42.36 -14.67 -18.86
C ARG A 971 42.87 -13.37 -19.46
N GLN A 972 42.82 -12.27 -18.72
CA GLN A 972 43.23 -10.94 -19.13
C GLN A 972 44.68 -10.60 -18.72
N SER A 973 45.25 -11.34 -17.73
CA SER A 973 46.67 -11.31 -17.35
C SER A 973 47.51 -12.25 -18.25
#